data_609b94c5dffbf1e8009ecf9a707b2ca2
#
_entry.id   609b94c5dffbf1e8009ecf9a707b2ca2
#
_cell.length_a   1.000
_cell.length_b   1.000
_cell.length_c   1.000
_cell.angle_alpha   90.00
_cell.angle_beta   90.00
_cell.angle_gamma   90.00
#
_symmetry.space_group_name_H-M   'P 1'
#
loop_
_entity.id
_entity.type
_entity.pdbx_description
1 polymer ?
#
loop_
_entity_poly.entity_id
_entity_poly.type
_entity_poly.pdbx_seq_one_letter_code
_entity_poly.pdbx_strand_id
1 'polypeptide(L)'
;MSARPASDLPPTHTALICVALPGLAISGEHGQLAGRGLEGFYRGGRRLLARCQVRVAGREPLLVQARMTGADRARFVGTLRAAPGSGPDPDVIVERIRHADGTERITLHNATLCPLRLPVEVALGTDLADLGAIASGRAGPELPAGVQDSGLRWTSADGGSCVTAHPPPADALASAGLLRWELELPPGATTAVELRVRPDGAGPLRAVGQTATSPLAPARATGDDARVAALLRAAVDDLHALLLRGPGHPSDTYLAAGAPWRCGMAPGEALAAARMTLPLGTRLAAGTLRALARIQLTGPGTQQGLIPGPRRDAGAFLPPACTGTEATLLFPVLLAEARRWGLPERETWELLPAAERCLTWLRTTVGDGTYLPDPPQGGPIRCETQAHAHRAAVLGADLLDAHGRPGGTELRQWAESVRNVFHTDFWIEDPGGGRPTAALAPGGRPLPHLGSTAVHLLDTGLLGGGLHAPGLLDKAQTQQLARLLGSPAMDAGWGLRGLGAKEAGHNPFGHRTGAVRVHETALAVAGLAAAGYEKEAGNLLRGLVDAAEHFGHRLPEMFAGEQRSAGSAPLPHPAACRPAATAAASAILLLTTLAGIRPDTPARTVTLRPVRSAPLGEIGLTGLRVADAPFAVRVSRLGLAMVEEAADDLQLGV
;
A
#
# COMPACT_ATOMS: atom_id res chain seq x y z
N MET A 1 -4.21 36.03 17.99
CA MET A 1 -4.83 34.73 17.60
C MET A 1 -3.95 33.63 18.17
N SER A 2 -4.38 33.01 19.27
CA SER A 2 -3.65 31.90 19.90
C SER A 2 -3.68 30.70 18.93
N ALA A 3 -2.50 30.21 18.50
CA ALA A 3 -2.38 28.98 17.75
C ALA A 3 -2.97 27.84 18.60
N ARG A 4 -4.07 27.23 18.13
CA ARG A 4 -4.56 25.98 18.73
C ARG A 4 -3.43 24.95 18.62
N PRO A 5 -3.16 24.16 19.67
CA PRO A 5 -2.19 23.08 19.58
C PRO A 5 -2.62 22.17 18.42
N ALA A 6 -1.65 21.78 17.59
CA ALA A 6 -1.87 20.77 16.57
C ALA A 6 -2.40 19.53 17.30
N SER A 7 -3.64 19.11 17.01
CA SER A 7 -4.18 17.88 17.57
C SER A 7 -3.37 16.73 16.99
N ASP A 8 -2.78 15.90 17.84
CA ASP A 8 -2.11 14.68 17.42
C ASP A 8 -3.09 13.81 16.64
N LEU A 9 -2.61 13.27 15.50
CA LEU A 9 -3.39 12.30 14.73
C LEU A 9 -3.77 11.11 15.62
N PRO A 10 -5.02 10.64 15.55
CA PRO A 10 -5.39 9.41 16.25
C PRO A 10 -4.46 8.25 15.82
N PRO A 11 -3.88 7.52 16.77
CA PRO A 11 -2.93 6.46 16.46
C PRO A 11 -3.60 5.31 15.70
N THR A 12 -2.93 4.81 14.64
CA THR A 12 -3.40 3.69 13.82
C THR A 12 -2.77 2.36 14.18
N HIS A 13 -1.64 2.37 14.87
CA HIS A 13 -0.83 1.17 15.13
C HIS A 13 -1.48 0.15 16.07
N THR A 14 -2.38 0.60 16.96
CA THR A 14 -3.15 -0.25 17.88
C THR A 14 -4.54 -0.61 17.35
N ALA A 15 -4.90 -0.10 16.15
CA ALA A 15 -6.21 -0.35 15.58
C ALA A 15 -6.23 -1.60 14.70
N LEU A 16 -7.35 -2.34 14.74
CA LEU A 16 -7.70 -3.32 13.72
C LEU A 16 -8.44 -2.60 12.59
N ILE A 17 -7.83 -2.58 11.42
CA ILE A 17 -8.33 -1.86 10.25
C ILE A 17 -8.74 -2.87 9.18
N CYS A 18 -10.05 -3.09 9.05
CA CYS A 18 -10.64 -3.90 8.00
C CYS A 18 -10.87 -3.04 6.77
N VAL A 19 -10.40 -3.48 5.62
CA VAL A 19 -10.43 -2.70 4.37
C VAL A 19 -11.01 -3.53 3.24
N ALA A 20 -12.01 -2.98 2.56
CA ALA A 20 -12.54 -3.45 1.28
C ALA A 20 -13.12 -2.22 0.57
N LEU A 21 -12.25 -1.40 -0.01
CA LEU A 21 -12.63 -0.08 -0.51
C LEU A 21 -13.80 -0.13 -1.51
N PRO A 22 -14.73 0.81 -1.40
CA PRO A 22 -14.73 2.03 -0.58
C PRO A 22 -15.16 1.84 0.89
N GLY A 23 -15.33 0.60 1.38
CA GLY A 23 -15.68 0.26 2.75
C GLY A 23 -14.46 0.14 3.66
N LEU A 24 -14.63 0.59 4.93
CA LEU A 24 -13.58 0.56 5.95
C LEU A 24 -14.23 0.37 7.32
N ALA A 25 -13.66 -0.49 8.17
CA ALA A 25 -14.06 -0.59 9.57
C ALA A 25 -12.83 -0.53 10.48
N ILE A 26 -12.84 0.39 11.44
CA ILE A 26 -11.71 0.66 12.33
C ILE A 26 -12.18 0.46 13.77
N SER A 27 -11.42 -0.29 14.54
CA SER A 27 -11.71 -0.51 15.95
C SER A 27 -10.44 -0.73 16.78
N GLY A 28 -10.53 -0.47 18.06
CA GLY A 28 -9.53 -0.92 19.02
C GLY A 28 -9.55 -2.44 19.20
N GLU A 29 -8.60 -2.96 19.96
CA GLU A 29 -8.46 -4.39 20.26
C GLU A 29 -9.66 -4.97 21.03
N HIS A 30 -10.36 -4.15 21.82
CA HIS A 30 -11.56 -4.61 22.56
C HIS A 30 -12.78 -4.87 21.68
N GLY A 31 -12.78 -4.48 20.41
CA GLY A 31 -13.87 -4.72 19.47
C GLY A 31 -15.13 -3.87 19.67
N GLN A 32 -15.29 -3.17 20.79
CA GLN A 32 -16.37 -2.21 20.99
C GLN A 32 -16.07 -0.94 20.19
N LEU A 33 -17.07 -0.35 19.56
CA LEU A 33 -16.98 0.99 18.99
C LEU A 33 -17.62 1.95 19.97
N ALA A 34 -16.80 2.77 20.61
CA ALA A 34 -17.25 3.77 21.59
C ALA A 34 -17.47 5.16 20.95
N GLY A 35 -17.24 5.30 19.65
CA GLY A 35 -17.32 6.56 18.93
C GLY A 35 -16.10 7.47 19.14
N ARG A 36 -15.00 6.92 19.62
CA ARG A 36 -13.78 7.67 19.92
C ARG A 36 -12.79 7.65 18.73
N GLY A 37 -12.13 8.77 18.52
CA GLY A 37 -11.10 8.85 17.48
C GLY A 37 -11.59 8.33 16.14
N LEU A 38 -10.82 7.38 15.57
CA LEU A 38 -11.12 6.77 14.27
C LEU A 38 -12.11 5.60 14.31
N GLU A 39 -12.58 5.19 15.49
CA GLU A 39 -13.49 4.04 15.57
C GLU A 39 -14.74 4.24 14.72
N GLY A 40 -15.16 3.19 14.01
CA GLY A 40 -16.39 3.23 13.23
C GLY A 40 -16.35 2.42 11.94
N PHE A 41 -17.51 2.40 11.28
CA PHE A 41 -17.68 1.94 9.91
C PHE A 41 -17.72 3.14 8.98
N TYR A 42 -16.97 3.06 7.89
CA TYR A 42 -16.84 4.13 6.91
C TYR A 42 -17.17 3.64 5.50
N ARG A 43 -17.63 4.56 4.67
CA ARG A 43 -17.76 4.35 3.23
C ARG A 43 -17.48 5.64 2.48
N GLY A 44 -16.55 5.58 1.49
CA GLY A 44 -16.15 6.77 0.74
C GLY A 44 -15.61 7.90 1.62
N GLY A 45 -14.88 7.57 2.70
CA GLY A 45 -14.35 8.56 3.64
C GLY A 45 -15.33 9.06 4.70
N ARG A 46 -16.63 8.70 4.63
CA ARG A 46 -17.66 9.12 5.57
C ARG A 46 -17.92 8.04 6.63
N ARG A 47 -18.00 8.42 7.89
CA ARG A 47 -18.33 7.53 9.02
C ARG A 47 -19.84 7.26 9.04
N LEU A 48 -20.23 6.02 8.73
CA LEU A 48 -21.64 5.60 8.74
C LEU A 48 -22.13 5.20 10.12
N LEU A 49 -21.23 4.62 10.94
CA LEU A 49 -21.51 4.22 12.31
C LEU A 49 -20.29 4.49 13.17
N ALA A 50 -20.43 5.25 14.25
CA ALA A 50 -19.36 5.60 15.19
C ALA A 50 -19.40 4.71 16.43
N ARG A 51 -20.60 4.41 16.94
CA ARG A 51 -20.82 3.64 18.17
C ARG A 51 -21.50 2.32 17.83
N CYS A 52 -20.94 1.20 18.32
CA CYS A 52 -21.52 -0.13 18.28
C CYS A 52 -21.02 -0.91 19.50
N GLN A 53 -21.77 -0.81 20.59
CA GLN A 53 -21.42 -1.43 21.87
C GLN A 53 -22.38 -2.56 22.18
N VAL A 54 -21.84 -3.75 22.37
CA VAL A 54 -22.59 -4.98 22.62
C VAL A 54 -22.56 -5.27 24.12
N ARG A 55 -23.74 -5.50 24.71
CA ARG A 55 -23.92 -5.99 26.07
C ARG A 55 -24.76 -7.27 26.06
N VAL A 56 -24.39 -8.23 26.87
CA VAL A 56 -25.12 -9.49 27.06
C VAL A 56 -25.39 -9.64 28.55
N ALA A 57 -26.63 -9.88 28.92
CA ALA A 57 -27.07 -9.88 30.32
C ALA A 57 -26.63 -8.59 31.08
N GLY A 58 -26.73 -7.44 30.43
CA GLY A 58 -26.36 -6.14 30.98
C GLY A 58 -24.85 -5.87 31.14
N ARG A 59 -23.98 -6.81 30.72
CA ARG A 59 -22.51 -6.73 30.86
C ARG A 59 -21.82 -6.72 29.51
N GLU A 60 -20.68 -6.06 29.46
CA GLU A 60 -19.78 -6.18 28.31
C GLU A 60 -18.98 -7.49 28.39
N PRO A 61 -18.86 -8.25 27.27
CA PRO A 61 -18.02 -9.45 27.25
C PRO A 61 -16.56 -9.10 27.56
N LEU A 62 -15.93 -9.90 28.43
CA LEU A 62 -14.50 -9.78 28.72
C LEU A 62 -13.71 -10.27 27.50
N LEU A 63 -12.92 -9.39 26.88
CA LEU A 63 -12.12 -9.75 25.73
C LEU A 63 -11.07 -10.81 26.07
N VAL A 64 -11.00 -11.86 25.25
CA VAL A 64 -10.00 -12.93 25.28
C VAL A 64 -9.02 -12.80 24.13
N GLN A 65 -9.50 -12.51 22.92
CA GLN A 65 -8.67 -12.37 21.73
C GLN A 65 -9.29 -11.41 20.72
N ALA A 66 -8.42 -10.60 20.09
CA ALA A 66 -8.75 -9.81 18.91
C ALA A 66 -7.66 -9.98 17.84
N ARG A 67 -8.05 -10.20 16.60
CA ARG A 67 -7.10 -10.32 15.48
C ARG A 67 -7.75 -10.06 14.13
N MET A 68 -6.95 -9.61 13.18
CA MET A 68 -7.32 -9.63 11.76
C MET A 68 -7.32 -11.08 11.25
N THR A 69 -8.35 -11.46 10.50
CA THR A 69 -8.47 -12.80 9.86
C THR A 69 -8.45 -12.72 8.33
N GLY A 70 -8.37 -11.53 7.80
CA GLY A 70 -8.20 -11.17 6.40
C GLY A 70 -7.97 -9.67 6.32
N ALA A 71 -7.72 -9.13 5.14
CA ALA A 71 -7.60 -7.68 4.95
C ALA A 71 -8.93 -6.95 5.23
N ASP A 72 -10.04 -7.63 4.99
CA ASP A 72 -11.40 -7.12 5.05
C ASP A 72 -12.13 -7.42 6.36
N ARG A 73 -11.53 -8.21 7.28
CA ARG A 73 -12.24 -8.70 8.46
C ARG A 73 -11.39 -8.87 9.70
N ALA A 74 -12.01 -8.60 10.85
CA ALA A 74 -11.46 -8.82 12.19
C ALA A 74 -12.38 -9.73 13.01
N ARG A 75 -11.77 -10.55 13.85
CA ARG A 75 -12.44 -11.47 14.78
C ARG A 75 -12.11 -11.08 16.21
N PHE A 76 -13.16 -10.99 17.04
CA PHE A 76 -13.08 -10.73 18.47
C PHE A 76 -13.75 -11.86 19.22
N VAL A 77 -13.11 -12.41 20.22
CA VAL A 77 -13.65 -13.44 21.11
C VAL A 77 -13.66 -12.91 22.52
N GLY A 78 -14.82 -12.91 23.13
CA GLY A 78 -15.01 -12.51 24.51
C GLY A 78 -15.79 -13.57 25.27
N THR A 79 -15.77 -13.48 26.59
CA THR A 79 -16.50 -14.39 27.49
C THR A 79 -17.26 -13.59 28.54
N LEU A 80 -18.32 -14.19 29.08
CA LEU A 80 -19.00 -13.63 30.23
C LEU A 80 -19.60 -14.71 31.11
N ARG A 81 -19.90 -14.37 32.35
CA ARG A 81 -20.71 -15.18 33.28
C ARG A 81 -22.11 -14.61 33.34
N ALA A 82 -23.10 -15.41 33.00
CA ALA A 82 -24.50 -15.01 32.99
C ALA A 82 -25.19 -15.21 34.36
N ALA A 83 -24.72 -16.19 35.14
CA ALA A 83 -25.32 -16.55 36.45
C ALA A 83 -24.34 -16.24 37.60
N PRO A 84 -24.82 -15.68 38.75
CA PRO A 84 -24.02 -15.55 39.96
C PRO A 84 -23.79 -16.97 40.57
N GLY A 85 -22.56 -17.26 40.98
CA GLY A 85 -22.23 -18.47 41.74
C GLY A 85 -21.73 -19.67 40.94
N SER A 86 -21.68 -19.63 39.63
CA SER A 86 -20.97 -20.60 38.81
C SER A 86 -19.45 -20.49 39.02
N GLY A 87 -18.73 -21.61 38.99
CA GLY A 87 -17.28 -21.71 39.19
C GLY A 87 -16.43 -20.74 38.34
N PRO A 88 -15.15 -20.99 38.14
CA PRO A 88 -14.27 -20.06 37.39
C PRO A 88 -14.60 -20.01 35.89
N ASP A 89 -15.34 -20.95 35.34
CA ASP A 89 -15.58 -21.09 33.92
C ASP A 89 -16.59 -20.08 33.38
N PRO A 90 -16.42 -19.56 32.15
CA PRO A 90 -17.40 -18.68 31.53
C PRO A 90 -18.65 -19.46 31.10
N ASP A 91 -19.81 -18.82 31.22
CA ASP A 91 -21.10 -19.38 30.82
C ASP A 91 -21.40 -19.17 29.34
N VAL A 92 -20.94 -18.04 28.79
CA VAL A 92 -21.22 -17.64 27.41
C VAL A 92 -19.93 -17.22 26.73
N ILE A 93 -19.72 -17.74 25.52
CA ILE A 93 -18.67 -17.28 24.61
C ILE A 93 -19.33 -16.37 23.57
N VAL A 94 -18.79 -15.17 23.40
CA VAL A 94 -19.26 -14.17 22.43
C VAL A 94 -18.20 -14.00 21.37
N GLU A 95 -18.52 -14.37 20.14
CA GLU A 95 -17.66 -14.13 18.98
C GLU A 95 -18.26 -13.00 18.13
N ARG A 96 -17.43 -12.04 17.74
CA ARG A 96 -17.81 -10.98 16.81
C ARG A 96 -16.90 -11.05 15.60
N ILE A 97 -17.49 -11.02 14.41
CA ILE A 97 -16.77 -10.91 13.13
C ILE A 97 -17.24 -9.63 12.47
N ARG A 98 -16.29 -8.72 12.29
CA ARG A 98 -16.51 -7.41 11.68
C ARG A 98 -15.92 -7.38 10.29
N HIS A 99 -16.71 -6.95 9.31
CA HIS A 99 -16.31 -6.80 7.92
C HIS A 99 -16.29 -5.35 7.49
N ALA A 100 -15.36 -5.00 6.61
CA ALA A 100 -15.24 -3.68 6.01
C ALA A 100 -16.44 -3.27 5.14
N ASP A 101 -17.25 -4.22 4.68
CA ASP A 101 -18.46 -3.97 3.89
C ASP A 101 -19.64 -3.41 4.70
N GLY A 102 -19.47 -3.28 6.01
CA GLY A 102 -20.49 -2.82 6.95
C GLY A 102 -21.23 -3.94 7.67
N THR A 103 -20.84 -5.21 7.49
CA THR A 103 -21.45 -6.35 8.19
C THR A 103 -20.74 -6.61 9.52
N GLU A 104 -21.50 -6.79 10.58
CA GLU A 104 -21.00 -7.30 11.85
C GLU A 104 -21.86 -8.45 12.34
N ARG A 105 -21.26 -9.63 12.54
CA ARG A 105 -21.92 -10.82 13.04
C ARG A 105 -21.50 -11.05 14.50
N ILE A 106 -22.49 -11.13 15.39
CA ILE A 106 -22.33 -11.37 16.82
C ILE A 106 -22.90 -12.75 17.11
N THR A 107 -22.06 -13.70 17.48
CA THR A 107 -22.41 -15.09 17.75
C THR A 107 -22.28 -15.37 19.26
N LEU A 108 -23.31 -15.94 19.87
CA LEU A 108 -23.33 -16.32 21.27
C LEU A 108 -23.41 -17.85 21.36
N HIS A 109 -22.55 -18.44 22.17
CA HIS A 109 -22.53 -19.87 22.46
C HIS A 109 -22.74 -20.10 23.96
N ASN A 110 -23.73 -20.92 24.28
CA ASN A 110 -23.98 -21.38 25.66
C ASN A 110 -23.02 -22.52 25.99
N ALA A 111 -22.04 -22.27 26.85
CA ALA A 111 -21.05 -23.25 27.30
C ALA A 111 -21.48 -24.04 28.54
N THR A 112 -22.71 -23.82 29.02
CA THR A 112 -23.24 -24.50 30.21
C THR A 112 -24.09 -25.71 29.87
N LEU A 113 -24.43 -26.48 30.91
CA LEU A 113 -25.36 -27.62 30.83
C LEU A 113 -26.84 -27.24 31.01
N CYS A 114 -27.13 -25.95 31.24
CA CYS A 114 -28.47 -25.43 31.48
C CYS A 114 -28.90 -24.48 30.34
N PRO A 115 -30.20 -24.40 30.03
CA PRO A 115 -30.67 -23.39 29.09
C PRO A 115 -30.49 -21.98 29.68
N LEU A 116 -30.05 -21.05 28.85
CA LEU A 116 -29.87 -19.65 29.22
C LEU A 116 -30.89 -18.77 28.49
N ARG A 117 -31.43 -17.78 29.18
CA ARG A 117 -32.18 -16.68 28.60
C ARG A 117 -31.34 -15.40 28.70
N LEU A 118 -30.92 -14.87 27.57
CA LEU A 118 -29.94 -13.79 27.50
C LEU A 118 -30.54 -12.56 26.84
N PRO A 119 -30.76 -11.49 27.60
CA PRO A 119 -30.98 -10.18 26.99
C PRO A 119 -29.69 -9.70 26.31
N VAL A 120 -29.78 -9.43 25.03
CA VAL A 120 -28.69 -8.85 24.22
C VAL A 120 -29.05 -7.43 23.83
N GLU A 121 -28.16 -6.50 24.09
CA GLU A 121 -28.33 -5.09 23.78
C GLU A 121 -27.19 -4.62 22.88
N VAL A 122 -27.52 -3.87 21.83
CA VAL A 122 -26.55 -3.22 20.97
C VAL A 122 -26.86 -1.72 20.89
N ALA A 123 -25.96 -0.92 21.48
CA ALA A 123 -26.05 0.53 21.43
C ALA A 123 -25.32 1.06 20.18
N LEU A 124 -26.05 1.78 19.36
CA LEU A 124 -25.61 2.31 18.05
C LEU A 124 -25.68 3.84 18.03
N GLY A 125 -24.80 4.47 17.27
CA GLY A 125 -24.80 5.91 17.08
C GLY A 125 -23.81 6.35 16.03
N THR A 126 -24.06 7.52 15.44
CA THR A 126 -23.16 8.12 14.44
C THR A 126 -23.24 9.63 14.46
N ASP A 127 -22.17 10.28 14.04
CA ASP A 127 -22.07 11.72 13.75
C ASP A 127 -22.07 12.02 12.25
N LEU A 128 -21.99 10.98 11.39
CA LEU A 128 -21.83 11.05 9.94
C LEU A 128 -20.65 11.94 9.50
N ALA A 129 -19.61 12.06 10.34
CA ALA A 129 -18.47 12.92 10.08
C ALA A 129 -17.55 12.33 8.99
N ASP A 130 -16.90 13.20 8.24
CA ASP A 130 -15.84 12.80 7.32
C ASP A 130 -14.56 12.42 8.06
N LEU A 131 -13.82 11.47 7.54
CA LEU A 131 -12.56 10.99 8.13
C LEU A 131 -11.56 12.14 8.37
N GLY A 132 -11.51 13.11 7.46
CA GLY A 132 -10.67 14.30 7.60
C GLY A 132 -11.09 15.22 8.74
N ALA A 133 -12.39 15.34 9.01
CA ALA A 133 -12.90 16.09 10.15
C ALA A 133 -12.54 15.38 11.47
N ILE A 134 -12.70 14.05 11.52
CA ILE A 134 -12.34 13.23 12.67
C ILE A 134 -10.84 13.32 12.95
N ALA A 135 -10.01 13.17 11.93
CA ALA A 135 -8.55 13.27 12.04
C ALA A 135 -8.07 14.63 12.55
N SER A 136 -8.81 15.70 12.26
CA SER A 136 -8.53 17.07 12.73
C SER A 136 -9.23 17.44 14.04
N GLY A 137 -9.84 16.47 14.74
CA GLY A 137 -10.56 16.70 15.99
C GLY A 137 -11.84 17.54 15.85
N ARG A 138 -12.42 17.60 14.65
CA ARG A 138 -13.63 18.38 14.32
C ARG A 138 -14.87 17.51 14.12
N ALA A 139 -14.90 16.29 14.68
CA ALA A 139 -16.09 15.47 14.70
C ALA A 139 -17.24 16.17 15.43
N GLY A 140 -18.45 16.05 14.89
CA GLY A 140 -19.65 16.61 15.49
C GLY A 140 -20.21 15.75 16.62
N PRO A 141 -21.29 16.20 17.28
CA PRO A 141 -22.02 15.40 18.25
C PRO A 141 -22.75 14.24 17.53
N GLU A 142 -23.09 13.22 18.30
CA GLU A 142 -23.91 12.11 17.82
C GLU A 142 -25.30 12.60 17.37
N LEU A 143 -25.76 12.14 16.21
CA LEU A 143 -27.04 12.51 15.62
C LEU A 143 -28.20 11.72 16.25
N PRO A 144 -29.42 12.30 16.30
CA PRO A 144 -30.61 11.58 16.74
C PRO A 144 -30.96 10.46 15.76
N ALA A 145 -31.32 9.31 16.27
CA ALA A 145 -31.77 8.17 15.50
C ALA A 145 -33.27 8.21 15.26
N GLY A 146 -33.72 7.59 14.15
CA GLY A 146 -35.10 7.20 13.90
C GLY A 146 -35.20 5.67 13.81
N VAL A 147 -36.38 5.12 14.13
CA VAL A 147 -36.64 3.69 13.88
C VAL A 147 -36.98 3.49 12.41
N GLN A 148 -36.37 2.49 11.80
CA GLN A 148 -36.66 2.08 10.42
C GLN A 148 -36.58 0.55 10.30
N ASP A 149 -37.66 -0.07 9.83
CA ASP A 149 -37.74 -1.53 9.64
C ASP A 149 -37.24 -2.32 10.88
N SER A 150 -36.24 -3.18 10.69
CA SER A 150 -35.60 -3.98 11.75
C SER A 150 -34.40 -3.28 12.40
N GLY A 151 -34.35 -1.93 12.41
CA GLY A 151 -33.17 -1.23 12.88
C GLY A 151 -33.33 0.26 13.11
N LEU A 152 -32.24 1.00 12.94
CA LEU A 152 -32.14 2.44 13.18
C LEU A 152 -31.57 3.18 11.96
N ARG A 153 -31.97 4.44 11.83
CA ARG A 153 -31.54 5.36 10.75
C ARG A 153 -31.11 6.70 11.32
N TRP A 154 -30.11 7.29 10.69
CA TRP A 154 -29.64 8.67 10.96
C TRP A 154 -29.58 9.45 9.66
N THR A 155 -29.93 10.73 9.72
CA THR A 155 -29.92 11.63 8.56
C THR A 155 -29.21 12.94 8.87
N SER A 156 -28.51 13.47 7.88
CA SER A 156 -27.93 14.82 7.88
C SER A 156 -28.24 15.49 6.54
N ALA A 157 -27.85 16.77 6.40
CA ALA A 157 -28.02 17.51 5.14
C ALA A 157 -27.29 16.83 3.95
N ASP A 158 -26.18 16.19 4.22
CA ASP A 158 -25.29 15.60 3.20
C ASP A 158 -25.53 14.10 2.97
N GLY A 159 -26.58 13.52 3.55
CA GLY A 159 -26.97 12.11 3.41
C GLY A 159 -27.19 11.42 4.75
N GLY A 160 -27.38 10.10 4.71
CA GLY A 160 -27.73 9.34 5.89
C GLY A 160 -27.03 7.99 6.00
N SER A 161 -27.32 7.31 7.10
CA SER A 161 -26.89 5.95 7.38
C SER A 161 -28.05 5.15 7.98
N CYS A 162 -28.11 3.87 7.70
CA CYS A 162 -29.02 2.94 8.36
C CYS A 162 -28.28 1.69 8.82
N VAL A 163 -28.75 1.13 9.94
CA VAL A 163 -28.33 -0.16 10.44
C VAL A 163 -29.57 -1.05 10.53
N THR A 164 -29.54 -2.17 9.83
CA THR A 164 -30.57 -3.23 9.92
C THR A 164 -30.01 -4.43 10.67
N ALA A 165 -30.88 -5.16 11.36
CA ALA A 165 -30.50 -6.34 12.12
C ALA A 165 -31.27 -7.60 11.70
N HIS A 166 -30.61 -8.75 11.75
CA HIS A 166 -31.22 -10.07 11.52
C HIS A 166 -30.72 -11.07 12.57
N PRO A 167 -31.62 -11.76 13.28
CA PRO A 167 -33.06 -11.60 13.30
C PRO A 167 -33.48 -10.19 13.74
N PRO A 168 -34.72 -9.76 13.43
CA PRO A 168 -35.22 -8.47 13.90
C PRO A 168 -35.12 -8.36 15.44
N PRO A 169 -34.82 -7.16 15.98
CA PRO A 169 -34.83 -6.96 17.42
C PRO A 169 -36.23 -7.03 17.99
N ALA A 170 -36.35 -7.45 19.24
CA ALA A 170 -37.61 -7.39 19.97
C ALA A 170 -38.05 -5.94 20.22
N ASP A 171 -37.07 -5.06 20.50
CA ASP A 171 -37.30 -3.62 20.72
C ASP A 171 -36.24 -2.80 19.96
N ALA A 172 -36.65 -1.69 19.36
CA ALA A 172 -35.81 -0.68 18.76
C ALA A 172 -36.13 0.68 19.39
N LEU A 173 -35.20 1.22 20.20
CA LEU A 173 -35.37 2.46 20.96
C LEU A 173 -34.51 3.57 20.33
N ALA A 174 -35.11 4.35 19.43
CA ALA A 174 -34.42 5.42 18.71
C ALA A 174 -33.80 6.47 19.66
N SER A 175 -34.52 6.88 20.72
CA SER A 175 -34.03 7.89 21.66
C SER A 175 -32.74 7.52 22.38
N ALA A 176 -32.46 6.21 22.52
CA ALA A 176 -31.26 5.67 23.12
C ALA A 176 -30.27 5.10 22.09
N GLY A 177 -30.65 5.03 20.82
CA GLY A 177 -29.87 4.36 19.79
C GLY A 177 -29.70 2.85 20.08
N LEU A 178 -30.70 2.17 20.61
CA LEU A 178 -30.57 0.84 21.19
C LEU A 178 -31.46 -0.18 20.45
N LEU A 179 -30.86 -1.35 20.16
CA LEU A 179 -31.56 -2.54 19.70
C LEU A 179 -31.48 -3.61 20.79
N ARG A 180 -32.58 -4.34 21.03
CA ARG A 180 -32.68 -5.38 22.06
C ARG A 180 -33.23 -6.70 21.52
N TRP A 181 -32.69 -7.79 22.03
CA TRP A 181 -33.15 -9.17 21.80
C TRP A 181 -33.26 -9.92 23.14
N GLU A 182 -34.23 -10.80 23.23
CA GLU A 182 -34.31 -11.84 24.25
C GLU A 182 -34.01 -13.19 23.59
N LEU A 183 -32.80 -13.71 23.80
CA LEU A 183 -32.33 -14.93 23.14
C LEU A 183 -32.41 -16.11 24.11
N GLU A 184 -33.05 -17.19 23.68
CA GLU A 184 -33.08 -18.45 24.42
C GLU A 184 -32.06 -19.41 23.81
N LEU A 185 -31.07 -19.82 24.59
CA LEU A 185 -30.01 -20.74 24.18
C LEU A 185 -30.06 -22.03 25.00
N PRO A 186 -30.48 -23.15 24.38
CA PRO A 186 -30.31 -24.48 24.98
C PRO A 186 -28.85 -24.77 25.32
N PRO A 187 -28.55 -25.76 26.18
CA PRO A 187 -27.18 -26.18 26.47
C PRO A 187 -26.39 -26.50 25.21
N GLY A 188 -25.18 -25.97 25.09
CA GLY A 188 -24.30 -26.15 23.92
C GLY A 188 -24.78 -25.48 22.63
N ALA A 189 -25.91 -24.78 22.62
CA ALA A 189 -26.45 -24.13 21.44
C ALA A 189 -25.71 -22.84 21.10
N THR A 190 -25.80 -22.47 19.82
CA THR A 190 -25.22 -21.24 19.28
C THR A 190 -26.30 -20.46 18.53
N THR A 191 -26.36 -19.16 18.75
CA THR A 191 -27.21 -18.25 17.97
C THR A 191 -26.41 -17.03 17.51
N ALA A 192 -26.89 -16.31 16.50
CA ALA A 192 -26.20 -15.15 15.98
C ALA A 192 -27.18 -14.00 15.68
N VAL A 193 -26.69 -12.78 15.90
CA VAL A 193 -27.29 -11.55 15.43
C VAL A 193 -26.35 -10.92 14.39
N GLU A 194 -26.88 -10.55 13.24
CA GLU A 194 -26.12 -9.88 12.18
C GLU A 194 -26.63 -8.44 12.02
N LEU A 195 -25.70 -7.51 12.06
CA LEU A 195 -25.94 -6.08 11.79
C LEU A 195 -25.40 -5.74 10.41
N ARG A 196 -26.13 -4.88 9.67
CA ARG A 196 -25.70 -4.36 8.36
C ARG A 196 -25.80 -2.86 8.34
N VAL A 197 -24.63 -2.22 8.28
CA VAL A 197 -24.45 -0.76 8.20
C VAL A 197 -24.41 -0.34 6.73
N ARG A 198 -25.25 0.58 6.31
CA ARG A 198 -25.35 1.04 4.93
C ARG A 198 -25.58 2.55 4.85
N PRO A 199 -25.11 3.23 3.78
CA PRO A 199 -25.58 4.58 3.49
C PRO A 199 -27.08 4.55 3.21
N ASP A 200 -27.79 5.56 3.69
CA ASP A 200 -29.21 5.72 3.42
C ASP A 200 -29.44 6.26 2.01
N GLY A 201 -30.45 5.73 1.31
CA GLY A 201 -30.79 6.15 -0.06
C GLY A 201 -29.84 5.64 -1.15
N ALA A 202 -28.80 4.89 -0.83
CA ALA A 202 -27.99 4.25 -1.83
C ALA A 202 -28.68 2.97 -2.31
N GLY A 203 -28.98 2.89 -3.61
CA GLY A 203 -29.27 1.62 -4.26
C GLY A 203 -28.15 0.60 -4.01
N PRO A 204 -28.28 -0.67 -4.41
CA PRO A 204 -27.30 -1.71 -4.11
C PRO A 204 -25.93 -1.28 -4.67
N LEU A 205 -25.12 -0.68 -3.81
CA LEU A 205 -23.74 -0.34 -4.13
C LEU A 205 -22.99 -1.67 -4.26
N ARG A 206 -22.75 -2.08 -5.50
CA ARG A 206 -21.96 -3.28 -5.79
C ARG A 206 -20.58 -3.12 -5.19
N ALA A 207 -20.27 -3.96 -4.23
CA ALA A 207 -18.89 -4.17 -3.82
C ALA A 207 -18.05 -4.52 -5.05
N VAL A 208 -16.91 -3.88 -5.19
CA VAL A 208 -16.00 -4.02 -6.35
C VAL A 208 -15.54 -5.49 -6.56
N GLY A 209 -15.73 -6.36 -5.56
CA GLY A 209 -15.16 -7.71 -5.52
C GLY A 209 -16.00 -8.86 -6.04
N GLN A 210 -17.31 -8.71 -6.31
CA GLN A 210 -18.14 -9.92 -6.48
C GLN A 210 -18.53 -10.30 -7.91
N THR A 211 -18.24 -9.49 -8.94
CA THR A 211 -18.66 -9.82 -10.32
C THR A 211 -17.66 -9.49 -11.42
N ALA A 212 -16.49 -8.92 -11.12
CA ALA A 212 -15.46 -8.67 -12.11
C ALA A 212 -14.22 -9.50 -11.79
N THR A 213 -13.62 -10.09 -12.81
CA THR A 213 -12.32 -10.77 -12.71
C THR A 213 -11.31 -9.83 -12.07
N SER A 214 -10.62 -10.27 -11.01
CA SER A 214 -9.56 -9.50 -10.37
C SER A 214 -8.51 -9.07 -11.39
N PRO A 215 -7.98 -7.84 -11.32
CA PRO A 215 -6.86 -7.42 -12.16
C PRO A 215 -5.52 -8.06 -11.76
N LEU A 216 -5.48 -8.75 -10.61
CA LEU A 216 -4.30 -9.39 -10.04
C LEU A 216 -4.45 -10.91 -10.08
N ALA A 217 -3.43 -11.61 -10.54
CA ALA A 217 -3.38 -13.07 -10.53
C ALA A 217 -3.24 -13.61 -9.09
N PRO A 218 -3.78 -14.82 -8.81
CA PRO A 218 -3.74 -15.43 -7.48
C PRO A 218 -2.39 -16.10 -7.21
N ALA A 219 -1.32 -15.31 -7.11
CA ALA A 219 0.03 -15.82 -6.87
C ALA A 219 0.16 -16.50 -5.51
N ARG A 220 1.00 -17.53 -5.47
CA ARG A 220 1.35 -18.29 -4.26
C ARG A 220 2.85 -18.48 -4.18
N ALA A 221 3.36 -18.56 -2.95
CA ALA A 221 4.75 -18.87 -2.69
C ALA A 221 4.85 -20.12 -1.79
N THR A 222 5.88 -20.90 -2.02
CA THR A 222 6.31 -22.05 -1.21
C THR A 222 7.82 -21.93 -0.99
N GLY A 223 8.36 -22.66 -0.04
CA GLY A 223 9.81 -22.69 0.16
C GLY A 223 10.21 -23.13 1.55
N ASP A 224 11.51 -23.04 1.82
CA ASP A 224 12.11 -23.42 3.10
C ASP A 224 11.66 -22.49 4.25
N ASP A 225 11.48 -21.21 3.96
CA ASP A 225 10.99 -20.21 4.92
C ASP A 225 9.46 -20.09 4.82
N ALA A 226 8.75 -20.64 5.80
CA ALA A 226 7.28 -20.63 5.83
C ALA A 226 6.67 -19.19 5.84
N ARG A 227 7.43 -18.18 6.26
CA ARG A 227 6.99 -16.77 6.29
C ARG A 227 6.76 -16.20 4.90
N VAL A 228 7.47 -16.71 3.90
CA VAL A 228 7.33 -16.28 2.49
C VAL A 228 5.91 -16.48 1.98
N ALA A 229 5.32 -17.65 2.26
CA ALA A 229 3.94 -17.95 1.86
C ALA A 229 2.92 -17.04 2.57
N ALA A 230 3.13 -16.77 3.86
CA ALA A 230 2.27 -15.89 4.64
C ALA A 230 2.37 -14.43 4.18
N LEU A 231 3.60 -13.95 3.91
CA LEU A 231 3.88 -12.60 3.41
C LEU A 231 3.21 -12.35 2.05
N LEU A 232 3.38 -13.26 1.09
CA LEU A 232 2.76 -13.11 -0.23
C LEU A 232 1.23 -13.12 -0.15
N ARG A 233 0.65 -14.04 0.63
CA ARG A 233 -0.80 -14.11 0.82
C ARG A 233 -1.35 -12.82 1.42
N ALA A 234 -0.76 -12.33 2.51
CA ALA A 234 -1.19 -11.09 3.16
C ALA A 234 -1.05 -9.88 2.21
N ALA A 235 0.01 -9.83 1.42
CA ALA A 235 0.23 -8.78 0.43
C ALA A 235 -0.84 -8.78 -0.68
N VAL A 236 -1.16 -9.95 -1.23
CA VAL A 236 -2.21 -10.08 -2.26
C VAL A 236 -3.59 -9.72 -1.69
N ASP A 237 -3.91 -10.15 -0.47
CA ASP A 237 -5.15 -9.79 0.21
C ASP A 237 -5.25 -8.27 0.45
N ASP A 238 -4.17 -7.62 0.88
CA ASP A 238 -4.10 -6.17 1.08
C ASP A 238 -4.24 -5.39 -0.24
N LEU A 239 -3.61 -5.86 -1.32
CA LEU A 239 -3.75 -5.26 -2.64
C LEU A 239 -5.21 -5.34 -3.14
N HIS A 240 -5.87 -6.50 -2.97
CA HIS A 240 -7.29 -6.64 -3.32
C HIS A 240 -8.18 -5.70 -2.51
N ALA A 241 -7.90 -5.53 -1.22
CA ALA A 241 -8.66 -4.65 -0.34
C ALA A 241 -8.56 -3.17 -0.72
N LEU A 242 -7.43 -2.77 -1.34
CA LEU A 242 -7.15 -1.40 -1.76
C LEU A 242 -7.59 -1.07 -3.20
N LEU A 243 -8.17 -2.02 -3.93
CA LEU A 243 -8.63 -1.80 -5.30
C LEU A 243 -9.79 -0.79 -5.35
N LEU A 244 -9.64 0.20 -6.23
CA LEU A 244 -10.66 1.17 -6.59
C LEU A 244 -10.93 1.14 -8.09
N ARG A 245 -12.09 1.65 -8.49
CA ARG A 245 -12.48 1.81 -9.90
C ARG A 245 -12.76 3.26 -10.21
N GLY A 246 -12.37 3.69 -11.41
CA GLY A 246 -12.66 5.03 -11.88
C GLY A 246 -14.16 5.29 -11.96
N PRO A 247 -14.65 6.45 -11.48
CA PRO A 247 -16.05 6.83 -11.64
C PRO A 247 -16.42 6.84 -13.13
N GLY A 248 -17.50 6.13 -13.50
CA GLY A 248 -17.95 6.02 -14.90
C GLY A 248 -17.08 5.12 -15.81
N HIS A 249 -15.96 4.61 -15.32
CA HIS A 249 -15.02 3.75 -16.07
C HIS A 249 -14.65 2.50 -15.27
N PRO A 250 -15.51 1.47 -15.21
CA PRO A 250 -15.29 0.30 -14.35
C PRO A 250 -14.09 -0.57 -14.74
N SER A 251 -13.56 -0.41 -15.96
CA SER A 251 -12.31 -1.05 -16.41
C SER A 251 -11.04 -0.35 -15.88
N ASP A 252 -11.15 0.91 -15.44
CA ASP A 252 -10.02 1.68 -14.95
C ASP A 252 -9.83 1.40 -13.45
N THR A 253 -9.22 0.25 -13.18
CA THR A 253 -8.92 -0.20 -11.82
C THR A 253 -7.55 0.28 -11.42
N TYR A 254 -7.43 0.81 -10.20
CA TYR A 254 -6.18 1.29 -9.62
C TYR A 254 -6.16 1.01 -8.10
N LEU A 255 -5.01 1.19 -7.47
CA LEU A 255 -4.87 1.04 -6.01
C LEU A 255 -4.98 2.39 -5.32
N ALA A 256 -5.75 2.42 -4.23
CA ALA A 256 -5.62 3.48 -3.24
C ALA A 256 -4.26 3.38 -2.54
N ALA A 257 -3.69 4.51 -2.13
CA ALA A 257 -2.37 4.53 -1.53
C ALA A 257 -2.29 3.81 -0.18
N GLY A 258 -3.34 3.88 0.63
CA GLY A 258 -3.39 3.16 1.90
C GLY A 258 -4.50 3.62 2.85
N ALA A 259 -4.87 2.75 3.76
CA ALA A 259 -5.88 3.01 4.78
C ALA A 259 -5.22 3.26 6.15
N PRO A 260 -5.81 4.14 6.99
CA PRO A 260 -7.05 4.88 6.77
C PRO A 260 -6.89 6.22 6.03
N TRP A 261 -5.67 6.77 5.95
CA TRP A 261 -5.44 8.19 5.62
C TRP A 261 -5.49 8.52 4.13
N ARG A 262 -5.22 7.54 3.27
CA ARG A 262 -5.01 7.73 1.83
C ARG A 262 -5.83 6.74 1.00
N CYS A 263 -7.14 6.68 1.29
CA CYS A 263 -8.08 5.77 0.63
C CYS A 263 -8.49 6.22 -0.80
N GLY A 264 -7.79 7.18 -1.39
CA GLY A 264 -8.03 7.71 -2.73
C GLY A 264 -6.86 7.52 -3.68
N MET A 265 -6.97 8.11 -4.87
CA MET A 265 -5.92 8.11 -5.90
C MET A 265 -4.72 8.97 -5.44
N ALA A 266 -3.58 8.34 -5.26
CA ALA A 266 -2.28 9.01 -5.15
C ALA A 266 -1.42 8.56 -6.34
N PRO A 267 -1.27 9.37 -7.39
CA PRO A 267 -0.74 8.95 -8.67
C PRO A 267 0.64 8.31 -8.62
N GLY A 268 1.62 8.88 -7.91
CA GLY A 268 2.96 8.32 -7.78
C GLY A 268 2.95 6.94 -7.11
N GLU A 269 2.23 6.81 -6.00
CA GLU A 269 2.13 5.56 -5.25
C GLU A 269 1.34 4.49 -6.01
N ALA A 270 0.27 4.89 -6.74
CA ALA A 270 -0.51 3.98 -7.57
C ALA A 270 0.33 3.43 -8.73
N LEU A 271 1.14 4.27 -9.40
CA LEU A 271 2.07 3.85 -10.46
C LEU A 271 3.19 2.95 -9.91
N ALA A 272 3.79 3.31 -8.78
CA ALA A 272 4.83 2.51 -8.15
C ALA A 272 4.30 1.12 -7.74
N ALA A 273 3.14 1.06 -7.10
CA ALA A 273 2.51 -0.21 -6.73
C ALA A 273 2.13 -1.05 -7.96
N ALA A 274 1.55 -0.43 -9.01
CA ALA A 274 1.21 -1.12 -10.24
C ALA A 274 2.46 -1.67 -10.96
N ARG A 275 3.59 -0.94 -10.90
CA ARG A 275 4.88 -1.40 -11.45
C ARG A 275 5.42 -2.63 -10.70
N MET A 276 5.41 -2.61 -9.38
CA MET A 276 5.87 -3.74 -8.56
C MET A 276 4.97 -4.98 -8.68
N THR A 277 3.72 -4.81 -9.09
CA THR A 277 2.74 -5.90 -9.27
C THR A 277 2.63 -6.43 -10.70
N LEU A 278 3.46 -5.97 -11.63
CA LEU A 278 3.50 -6.50 -13.02
C LEU A 278 3.61 -8.03 -13.11
N PRO A 279 4.34 -8.71 -12.19
CA PRO A 279 4.35 -10.17 -12.15
C PRO A 279 2.99 -10.83 -11.87
N LEU A 280 2.00 -10.08 -11.37
CA LEU A 280 0.62 -10.53 -11.17
C LEU A 280 -0.28 -10.25 -12.39
N GLY A 281 0.29 -9.77 -13.47
CA GLY A 281 -0.39 -9.40 -14.72
C GLY A 281 -0.45 -7.89 -14.95
N THR A 282 -0.70 -7.52 -16.20
CA THR A 282 -0.63 -6.12 -16.66
C THR A 282 -1.94 -5.35 -16.54
N ARG A 283 -3.04 -5.99 -16.14
CA ARG A 283 -4.39 -5.37 -16.09
C ARG A 283 -4.46 -4.20 -15.09
N LEU A 284 -3.81 -4.34 -13.93
CA LEU A 284 -3.76 -3.25 -12.95
C LEU A 284 -2.96 -2.06 -13.49
N ALA A 285 -1.82 -2.32 -14.13
CA ALA A 285 -1.01 -1.29 -14.77
C ALA A 285 -1.82 -0.54 -15.86
N ALA A 286 -2.50 -1.27 -16.74
CA ALA A 286 -3.36 -0.70 -17.78
C ALA A 286 -4.49 0.17 -17.18
N GLY A 287 -5.20 -0.33 -16.17
CA GLY A 287 -6.27 0.42 -15.49
C GLY A 287 -5.75 1.69 -14.82
N THR A 288 -4.61 1.60 -14.12
CA THR A 288 -3.95 2.76 -13.48
C THR A 288 -3.54 3.79 -14.51
N LEU A 289 -2.88 3.38 -15.60
CA LEU A 289 -2.47 4.28 -16.67
C LEU A 289 -3.67 4.95 -17.36
N ARG A 290 -4.76 4.23 -17.66
CA ARG A 290 -5.98 4.83 -18.23
C ARG A 290 -6.60 5.85 -17.27
N ALA A 291 -6.72 5.52 -15.98
CA ALA A 291 -7.26 6.44 -14.99
C ALA A 291 -6.43 7.73 -14.89
N LEU A 292 -5.11 7.63 -14.95
CA LEU A 292 -4.20 8.79 -14.90
C LEU A 292 -4.18 9.59 -16.20
N ALA A 293 -4.24 8.93 -17.36
CA ALA A 293 -4.34 9.61 -18.65
C ALA A 293 -5.57 10.52 -18.76
N ARG A 294 -6.69 10.15 -18.08
CA ARG A 294 -7.93 10.97 -18.04
C ARG A 294 -7.79 12.24 -17.21
N ILE A 295 -6.93 12.24 -16.21
CA ILE A 295 -6.72 13.40 -15.32
C ILE A 295 -5.48 14.22 -15.69
N GLN A 296 -4.70 13.75 -16.67
CA GLN A 296 -3.52 14.46 -17.18
C GLN A 296 -3.91 15.85 -17.69
N LEU A 297 -3.12 16.85 -17.36
CA LEU A 297 -3.34 18.22 -17.80
C LEU A 297 -3.00 18.36 -19.29
N THR A 298 -3.99 18.68 -20.11
CA THR A 298 -3.87 18.78 -21.58
C THR A 298 -3.99 20.21 -22.10
N GLY A 299 -4.43 21.15 -21.23
CA GLY A 299 -4.54 22.56 -21.59
C GLY A 299 -3.17 23.19 -21.87
N PRO A 300 -3.11 24.26 -22.70
CA PRO A 300 -1.87 24.96 -23.00
C PRO A 300 -1.26 25.59 -21.74
N GLY A 301 0.07 25.59 -21.66
CA GLY A 301 0.82 26.19 -20.54
C GLY A 301 1.95 25.30 -20.03
N THR A 302 2.67 25.77 -19.03
CA THR A 302 3.85 25.11 -18.45
C THR A 302 3.53 23.76 -17.76
N GLN A 303 2.26 23.50 -17.47
CA GLN A 303 1.81 22.24 -16.87
C GLN A 303 1.23 21.24 -17.87
N GLN A 304 1.26 21.56 -19.17
CA GLN A 304 0.75 20.65 -20.19
C GLN A 304 1.53 19.32 -20.15
N GLY A 305 0.81 18.21 -20.01
CA GLY A 305 1.38 16.87 -19.87
C GLY A 305 1.65 16.41 -18.44
N LEU A 306 1.55 17.32 -17.46
CA LEU A 306 1.70 16.97 -16.04
C LEU A 306 0.53 16.09 -15.58
N ILE A 307 0.83 15.06 -14.81
CA ILE A 307 -0.16 14.33 -14.03
C ILE A 307 -0.26 15.03 -12.67
N PRO A 308 -1.45 15.55 -12.29
CA PRO A 308 -1.57 16.30 -11.04
C PRO A 308 -1.30 15.41 -9.83
N GLY A 309 -0.88 16.03 -8.72
CA GLY A 309 -0.68 15.37 -7.44
C GLY A 309 -1.97 14.73 -6.88
N PRO A 310 -1.92 14.13 -5.70
CA PRO A 310 -3.00 13.31 -5.20
C PRO A 310 -4.32 14.07 -5.08
N ARG A 311 -5.39 13.43 -5.54
CA ARG A 311 -6.77 13.78 -5.21
C ARG A 311 -7.16 13.06 -3.93
N ARG A 312 -7.66 13.80 -2.96
CA ARG A 312 -7.94 13.29 -1.62
C ARG A 312 -9.44 13.14 -1.40
N ASP A 313 -9.85 11.95 -0.98
CA ASP A 313 -11.20 11.72 -0.46
C ASP A 313 -11.27 11.94 1.06
N ALA A 314 -10.13 11.95 1.75
CA ALA A 314 -10.05 12.09 3.19
C ALA A 314 -8.94 13.07 3.63
N GLY A 315 -9.30 14.34 3.82
CA GLY A 315 -8.60 15.30 4.67
C GLY A 315 -7.15 15.69 4.40
N ALA A 316 -6.65 16.60 5.22
CA ALA A 316 -5.46 17.44 5.01
C ALA A 316 -4.09 16.80 5.36
N PHE A 317 -4.00 15.51 5.65
CA PHE A 317 -2.82 14.89 6.26
C PHE A 317 -1.83 14.23 5.31
N LEU A 318 -1.80 14.59 4.06
CA LEU A 318 -0.69 14.16 3.21
C LEU A 318 0.52 15.05 3.43
N PRO A 319 1.75 14.48 3.36
CA PRO A 319 2.95 15.28 3.28
C PRO A 319 2.78 16.36 2.21
N PRO A 320 3.19 17.60 2.45
CA PRO A 320 2.86 18.73 1.60
C PRO A 320 3.44 18.71 0.18
N ALA A 321 4.17 17.67 -0.21
CA ALA A 321 5.02 17.71 -1.39
C ALA A 321 4.73 16.62 -2.42
N CYS A 322 3.47 16.44 -2.85
CA CYS A 322 3.21 15.68 -4.07
C CYS A 322 2.92 16.68 -5.20
N THR A 323 3.96 17.00 -5.96
CA THR A 323 3.91 17.98 -7.03
C THR A 323 3.33 17.43 -8.34
N GLY A 324 3.18 16.12 -8.45
CA GLY A 324 2.84 15.42 -9.69
C GLY A 324 4.06 15.06 -10.54
N THR A 325 5.24 15.61 -10.24
CA THR A 325 6.49 15.35 -10.96
C THR A 325 6.81 13.87 -11.04
N GLU A 326 6.83 13.18 -9.89
CA GLU A 326 7.10 11.74 -9.82
C GLU A 326 6.11 10.93 -10.66
N ALA A 327 4.81 11.20 -10.55
CA ALA A 327 3.78 10.50 -11.32
C ALA A 327 3.94 10.70 -12.82
N THR A 328 4.26 11.92 -13.24
CA THR A 328 4.48 12.25 -14.65
C THR A 328 5.67 11.49 -15.22
N LEU A 329 6.75 11.35 -14.44
CA LEU A 329 7.94 10.61 -14.84
C LEU A 329 7.74 9.09 -14.79
N LEU A 330 6.97 8.58 -13.82
CA LEU A 330 6.69 7.13 -13.70
C LEU A 330 5.70 6.60 -14.75
N PHE A 331 4.86 7.46 -15.33
CA PHE A 331 3.87 7.02 -16.32
C PHE A 331 4.50 6.34 -17.56
N PRO A 332 5.44 6.96 -18.29
CA PRO A 332 6.11 6.31 -19.43
C PRO A 332 6.94 5.09 -18.99
N VAL A 333 7.52 5.10 -17.79
CA VAL A 333 8.27 3.96 -17.24
C VAL A 333 7.35 2.76 -17.05
N LEU A 334 6.19 2.94 -16.40
CA LEU A 334 5.24 1.85 -16.20
C LEU A 334 4.72 1.32 -17.53
N LEU A 335 4.42 2.18 -18.50
CA LEU A 335 3.93 1.75 -19.81
C LEU A 335 4.99 0.92 -20.55
N ALA A 336 6.26 1.36 -20.54
CA ALA A 336 7.37 0.64 -21.16
C ALA A 336 7.57 -0.74 -20.52
N GLU A 337 7.61 -0.82 -19.18
CA GLU A 337 7.79 -2.10 -18.48
C GLU A 337 6.56 -3.00 -18.58
N ALA A 338 5.33 -2.45 -18.52
CA ALA A 338 4.11 -3.23 -18.71
C ALA A 338 4.09 -3.90 -20.10
N ARG A 339 4.57 -3.21 -21.14
CA ARG A 339 4.77 -3.81 -22.48
C ARG A 339 5.75 -4.98 -22.43
N ARG A 340 6.85 -4.87 -21.67
CA ARG A 340 7.81 -5.99 -21.50
C ARG A 340 7.19 -7.17 -20.75
N TRP A 341 6.22 -6.93 -19.85
CA TRP A 341 5.47 -7.96 -19.14
C TRP A 341 4.29 -8.53 -19.92
N GLY A 342 3.95 -7.97 -21.09
CA GLY A 342 2.90 -8.49 -21.98
C GLY A 342 1.60 -7.71 -21.96
N LEU A 343 1.67 -6.39 -21.69
CA LEU A 343 0.55 -5.50 -21.98
C LEU A 343 0.23 -5.60 -23.48
N PRO A 344 -1.04 -5.83 -23.87
CA PRO A 344 -1.42 -5.93 -25.26
C PRO A 344 -1.01 -4.69 -26.05
N GLU A 345 -0.49 -4.90 -27.27
CA GLU A 345 0.02 -3.83 -28.12
C GLU A 345 -1.04 -2.76 -28.40
N ARG A 346 -2.31 -3.17 -28.57
CA ARG A 346 -3.44 -2.24 -28.71
C ARG A 346 -3.56 -1.28 -27.52
N GLU A 347 -3.47 -1.80 -26.30
CA GLU A 347 -3.56 -0.97 -25.09
C GLU A 347 -2.34 -0.04 -24.96
N THR A 348 -1.16 -0.51 -25.38
CA THR A 348 0.04 0.32 -25.45
C THR A 348 -0.15 1.49 -26.41
N TRP A 349 -0.70 1.27 -27.60
CA TRP A 349 -1.03 2.30 -28.58
C TRP A 349 -2.04 3.32 -28.05
N GLU A 350 -3.07 2.87 -27.33
CA GLU A 350 -4.09 3.75 -26.73
C GLU A 350 -3.50 4.67 -25.64
N LEU A 351 -2.48 4.22 -24.91
CA LEU A 351 -1.82 4.94 -23.83
C LEU A 351 -0.61 5.79 -24.26
N LEU A 352 -0.04 5.47 -25.42
CA LEU A 352 1.18 6.12 -25.94
C LEU A 352 1.06 7.65 -26.03
N PRO A 353 -0.06 8.27 -26.48
CA PRO A 353 -0.19 9.73 -26.52
C PRO A 353 -0.08 10.39 -25.14
N ALA A 354 -0.50 9.69 -24.06
CA ALA A 354 -0.35 10.22 -22.70
C ALA A 354 1.12 10.15 -22.25
N ALA A 355 1.83 9.08 -22.58
CA ALA A 355 3.27 8.95 -22.33
C ALA A 355 4.07 10.01 -23.10
N GLU A 356 3.75 10.25 -24.35
CA GLU A 356 4.36 11.30 -25.16
C GLU A 356 4.20 12.69 -24.53
N ARG A 357 3.01 13.01 -24.00
CA ARG A 357 2.78 14.27 -23.27
C ARG A 357 3.61 14.36 -21.99
N CYS A 358 3.78 13.26 -21.25
CA CYS A 358 4.67 13.24 -20.07
C CYS A 358 6.13 13.52 -20.47
N LEU A 359 6.63 12.89 -21.52
CA LEU A 359 8.00 13.07 -22.01
C LEU A 359 8.20 14.48 -22.60
N THR A 360 7.20 15.02 -23.28
CA THR A 360 7.21 16.41 -23.76
C THR A 360 7.24 17.39 -22.59
N TRP A 361 6.43 17.14 -21.53
CA TRP A 361 6.48 17.94 -20.32
C TRP A 361 7.86 17.93 -19.68
N LEU A 362 8.52 16.77 -19.58
CA LEU A 362 9.89 16.65 -19.06
C LEU A 362 10.84 17.57 -19.86
N ARG A 363 10.87 17.43 -21.18
CA ARG A 363 11.74 18.22 -22.06
C ARG A 363 11.46 19.72 -21.96
N THR A 364 10.19 20.11 -21.99
CA THR A 364 9.78 21.51 -21.90
C THR A 364 10.13 22.12 -20.55
N THR A 365 9.98 21.35 -19.46
CA THR A 365 10.26 21.83 -18.10
C THR A 365 11.76 21.98 -17.85
N VAL A 366 12.57 21.06 -18.37
CA VAL A 366 14.04 21.17 -18.31
C VAL A 366 14.53 22.32 -19.21
N GLY A 367 13.92 22.51 -20.40
CA GLY A 367 14.33 23.53 -21.37
C GLY A 367 15.80 23.34 -21.77
N ASP A 368 16.56 24.46 -21.73
CA ASP A 368 18.01 24.46 -21.98
C ASP A 368 18.84 24.03 -20.74
N GLY A 369 18.18 23.73 -19.62
CA GLY A 369 18.82 23.26 -18.38
C GLY A 369 19.24 21.81 -18.44
N THR A 370 20.08 21.39 -17.49
CA THR A 370 20.53 20.01 -17.36
C THR A 370 19.56 19.22 -16.47
N TYR A 371 19.08 19.82 -15.39
CA TYR A 371 18.35 19.14 -14.32
C TYR A 371 16.91 19.60 -14.20
N LEU A 372 16.06 18.69 -13.72
CA LEU A 372 14.65 18.95 -13.43
C LEU A 372 14.48 19.42 -11.97
N PRO A 373 14.04 20.66 -11.71
CA PRO A 373 13.70 21.10 -10.35
C PRO A 373 12.39 20.45 -9.85
N ASP A 374 12.23 20.28 -8.53
CA ASP A 374 11.00 19.76 -7.92
C ASP A 374 10.64 20.52 -6.64
N PRO A 375 9.58 21.32 -6.64
CA PRO A 375 8.63 21.58 -7.75
C PRO A 375 9.28 22.33 -8.94
N PRO A 376 8.72 22.17 -10.15
CA PRO A 376 9.27 22.75 -11.37
C PRO A 376 9.47 24.28 -11.35
N GLN A 377 8.69 24.98 -10.51
CA GLN A 377 8.73 26.45 -10.38
C GLN A 377 9.80 26.92 -9.38
N GLY A 378 11.02 26.39 -9.46
CA GLY A 378 12.16 26.86 -8.66
C GLY A 378 12.37 26.10 -7.35
N GLY A 379 11.94 24.85 -7.28
CA GLY A 379 12.27 23.95 -6.17
C GLY A 379 13.75 23.52 -6.18
N PRO A 380 14.19 22.79 -5.14
CA PRO A 380 15.51 22.18 -5.14
C PRO A 380 15.63 21.13 -6.26
N ILE A 381 16.82 20.92 -6.74
CA ILE A 381 17.12 19.85 -7.69
C ILE A 381 17.39 18.58 -6.90
N ARG A 382 16.38 17.72 -6.73
CA ARG A 382 16.45 16.52 -5.90
C ARG A 382 17.13 15.38 -6.65
N CYS A 383 17.97 14.62 -5.96
CA CYS A 383 18.67 13.46 -6.51
C CYS A 383 17.70 12.40 -7.05
N GLU A 384 16.68 12.05 -6.28
CA GLU A 384 15.66 11.08 -6.69
C GLU A 384 14.86 11.54 -7.91
N THR A 385 14.58 12.83 -8.02
CA THR A 385 13.89 13.38 -9.20
C THR A 385 14.73 13.22 -10.47
N GLN A 386 16.06 13.40 -10.38
CA GLN A 386 16.95 13.18 -11.53
C GLN A 386 17.00 11.69 -11.91
N ALA A 387 17.03 10.79 -10.95
CA ALA A 387 16.96 9.34 -11.21
C ALA A 387 15.66 8.95 -11.92
N HIS A 388 14.51 9.47 -11.48
CA HIS A 388 13.22 9.26 -12.14
C HIS A 388 13.19 9.87 -13.56
N ALA A 389 13.71 11.10 -13.74
CA ALA A 389 13.71 11.78 -15.02
C ALA A 389 14.62 11.06 -16.04
N HIS A 390 15.81 10.67 -15.62
CA HIS A 390 16.75 9.91 -16.44
C HIS A 390 16.12 8.57 -16.89
N ARG A 391 15.56 7.81 -15.97
CA ARG A 391 14.88 6.54 -16.28
C ARG A 391 13.69 6.75 -17.22
N ALA A 392 12.88 7.79 -17.00
CA ALA A 392 11.75 8.14 -17.87
C ALA A 392 12.22 8.46 -19.30
N ALA A 393 13.34 9.18 -19.44
CA ALA A 393 13.91 9.50 -20.74
C ALA A 393 14.44 8.27 -21.46
N VAL A 394 15.18 7.38 -20.77
CA VAL A 394 15.78 6.19 -21.39
C VAL A 394 14.69 5.17 -21.79
N LEU A 395 13.76 4.84 -20.88
CA LEU A 395 12.69 3.89 -21.19
C LEU A 395 11.64 4.48 -22.13
N GLY A 396 11.38 5.80 -21.98
CA GLY A 396 10.51 6.53 -22.90
C GLY A 396 11.06 6.56 -24.33
N ALA A 397 12.36 6.75 -24.50
CA ALA A 397 13.01 6.69 -25.80
C ALA A 397 12.88 5.31 -26.44
N ASP A 398 13.11 4.24 -25.67
CA ASP A 398 12.92 2.86 -26.13
C ASP A 398 11.46 2.59 -26.53
N LEU A 399 10.50 3.10 -25.76
CA LEU A 399 9.08 2.99 -26.07
C LEU A 399 8.69 3.74 -27.35
N LEU A 400 9.19 4.96 -27.55
CA LEU A 400 8.92 5.76 -28.76
C LEU A 400 9.47 5.08 -29.99
N ASP A 401 10.72 4.62 -29.96
CA ASP A 401 11.36 3.95 -31.11
C ASP A 401 10.63 2.64 -31.47
N ALA A 402 10.21 1.87 -30.46
CA ALA A 402 9.45 0.64 -30.68
C ALA A 402 8.12 0.88 -31.42
N HIS A 403 7.59 2.10 -31.39
CA HIS A 403 6.34 2.48 -32.05
C HIS A 403 6.54 3.46 -33.23
N GLY A 404 7.79 3.68 -33.66
CA GLY A 404 8.12 4.59 -34.77
C GLY A 404 7.74 6.05 -34.48
N ARG A 405 7.74 6.46 -33.19
CA ARG A 405 7.43 7.84 -32.77
C ARG A 405 8.69 8.66 -32.64
N PRO A 406 8.63 9.98 -32.97
CA PRO A 406 9.79 10.86 -32.88
C PRO A 406 10.12 11.21 -31.42
N GLY A 407 11.36 11.66 -31.16
CA GLY A 407 11.81 12.19 -29.89
C GLY A 407 12.72 11.25 -29.08
N GLY A 408 12.88 9.99 -29.49
CA GLY A 408 13.73 9.01 -28.79
C GLY A 408 15.21 9.42 -28.76
N THR A 409 15.74 9.94 -29.87
CA THR A 409 17.14 10.36 -29.96
C THR A 409 17.44 11.53 -29.01
N GLU A 410 16.59 12.54 -28.98
CA GLU A 410 16.75 13.72 -28.13
C GLU A 410 16.65 13.39 -26.65
N LEU A 411 15.76 12.46 -26.27
CA LEU A 411 15.65 11.97 -24.90
C LEU A 411 16.92 11.24 -24.45
N ARG A 412 17.52 10.40 -25.30
CA ARG A 412 18.79 9.73 -24.99
C ARG A 412 19.94 10.71 -24.87
N GLN A 413 20.04 11.68 -25.77
CA GLN A 413 21.06 12.71 -25.73
C GLN A 413 20.97 13.52 -24.43
N TRP A 414 19.76 13.91 -24.03
CA TRP A 414 19.55 14.57 -22.75
C TRP A 414 19.93 13.68 -21.56
N ALA A 415 19.48 12.41 -21.54
CA ALA A 415 19.81 11.48 -20.48
C ALA A 415 21.33 11.27 -20.34
N GLU A 416 22.05 11.18 -21.46
CA GLU A 416 23.50 11.08 -21.47
C GLU A 416 24.17 12.37 -20.96
N SER A 417 23.66 13.55 -21.35
CA SER A 417 24.18 14.82 -20.84
C SER A 417 24.04 14.94 -19.33
N VAL A 418 22.88 14.53 -18.76
CA VAL A 418 22.67 14.46 -17.31
C VAL A 418 23.67 13.50 -16.66
N ARG A 419 23.83 12.30 -17.21
CA ARG A 419 24.75 11.29 -16.68
C ARG A 419 26.20 11.80 -16.63
N ASN A 420 26.64 12.51 -17.66
CA ASN A 420 28.03 13.00 -17.77
C ASN A 420 28.39 14.01 -16.70
N VAL A 421 27.42 14.82 -16.23
CA VAL A 421 27.69 15.85 -15.20
C VAL A 421 27.23 15.43 -13.81
N PHE A 422 26.33 14.44 -13.71
CA PHE A 422 25.74 14.01 -12.44
C PHE A 422 26.78 13.60 -11.40
N HIS A 423 27.83 12.89 -11.80
CA HIS A 423 28.89 12.43 -10.92
C HIS A 423 29.69 13.57 -10.31
N THR A 424 29.80 14.73 -10.98
CA THR A 424 30.46 15.91 -10.45
C THR A 424 29.55 16.71 -9.53
N ASP A 425 28.29 16.88 -9.92
CA ASP A 425 27.37 17.80 -9.24
C ASP A 425 26.66 17.14 -8.04
N PHE A 426 26.37 15.82 -8.15
CA PHE A 426 25.62 15.08 -7.13
C PHE A 426 26.49 14.11 -6.32
N TRP A 427 27.79 14.10 -6.49
CA TRP A 427 28.70 13.28 -5.70
C TRP A 427 29.60 14.13 -4.82
N ILE A 428 29.61 13.87 -3.53
CA ILE A 428 30.48 14.55 -2.56
C ILE A 428 31.59 13.59 -2.20
N GLU A 429 32.82 13.99 -2.52
CA GLU A 429 34.02 13.24 -2.13
C GLU A 429 34.27 13.40 -0.63
N ASP A 430 34.52 12.30 0.05
CA ASP A 430 34.95 12.27 1.44
C ASP A 430 36.00 11.15 1.64
N PRO A 431 36.73 11.12 2.77
CA PRO A 431 37.73 10.09 3.04
C PRO A 431 37.17 8.65 3.06
N GLY A 432 35.84 8.50 3.16
CA GLY A 432 35.15 7.21 3.14
C GLY A 432 34.78 6.70 1.74
N GLY A 433 35.14 7.42 0.67
CA GLY A 433 34.85 7.07 -0.72
C GLY A 433 33.69 7.83 -1.34
N GLY A 434 33.23 8.86 -0.66
CA GLY A 434 32.18 9.75 -1.14
C GLY A 434 30.75 9.24 -0.96
N ARG A 435 29.79 10.09 -1.30
CA ARG A 435 28.35 9.79 -1.22
C ARG A 435 27.51 10.68 -2.13
N PRO A 436 26.31 10.24 -2.57
CA PRO A 436 25.41 11.13 -3.29
C PRO A 436 24.88 12.23 -2.37
N THR A 437 24.67 13.42 -2.91
CA THR A 437 23.93 14.51 -2.25
C THR A 437 22.42 14.27 -2.42
N ALA A 438 21.63 14.63 -1.40
CA ALA A 438 20.17 14.51 -1.48
C ALA A 438 19.55 15.46 -2.50
N ALA A 439 20.10 16.67 -2.61
CA ALA A 439 19.63 17.69 -3.55
C ALA A 439 20.70 18.77 -3.75
N LEU A 440 20.50 19.57 -4.81
CA LEU A 440 21.15 20.86 -4.96
C LEU A 440 20.13 21.96 -4.59
N ALA A 441 20.51 22.82 -3.65
CA ALA A 441 19.73 24.01 -3.30
C ALA A 441 19.80 25.04 -4.44
N PRO A 442 18.92 26.07 -4.48
CA PRO A 442 19.07 27.18 -5.39
C PRO A 442 20.51 27.79 -5.30
N GLY A 443 21.14 27.98 -6.47
CA GLY A 443 22.55 28.37 -6.54
C GLY A 443 23.54 27.19 -6.56
N GLY A 444 23.09 25.96 -6.70
CA GLY A 444 23.93 24.77 -6.92
C GLY A 444 24.61 24.19 -5.67
N ARG A 445 24.31 24.72 -4.47
CA ARG A 445 24.92 24.22 -3.22
C ARG A 445 24.41 22.82 -2.86
N PRO A 446 25.29 21.81 -2.71
CA PRO A 446 24.89 20.47 -2.32
C PRO A 446 24.24 20.42 -0.92
N LEU A 447 23.21 19.59 -0.77
CA LEU A 447 22.59 19.22 0.50
C LEU A 447 23.01 17.78 0.86
N PRO A 448 24.05 17.61 1.71
CA PRO A 448 24.79 16.35 1.85
C PRO A 448 24.12 15.35 2.78
N HIS A 449 22.81 15.16 2.68
CA HIS A 449 22.10 14.18 3.50
C HIS A 449 22.05 12.83 2.79
N LEU A 450 22.40 11.75 3.51
CA LEU A 450 22.21 10.39 3.02
C LEU A 450 20.86 9.87 3.51
N GLY A 451 19.97 9.60 2.56
CA GLY A 451 18.63 9.06 2.82
C GLY A 451 18.28 7.89 1.91
N SER A 452 17.19 7.21 2.24
CA SER A 452 16.69 6.06 1.46
C SER A 452 16.30 6.43 0.03
N THR A 453 15.99 7.68 -0.27
CA THR A 453 15.68 8.11 -1.65
C THR A 453 16.83 7.91 -2.63
N ALA A 454 18.08 7.79 -2.14
CA ALA A 454 19.23 7.42 -2.98
C ALA A 454 19.07 6.05 -3.67
N VAL A 455 18.18 5.18 -3.23
CA VAL A 455 17.90 3.87 -3.86
C VAL A 455 17.36 4.01 -5.28
N HIS A 456 16.73 5.14 -5.62
CA HIS A 456 16.25 5.41 -6.97
C HIS A 456 17.37 5.50 -8.01
N LEU A 457 18.61 5.75 -7.58
CA LEU A 457 19.81 5.68 -8.43
C LEU A 457 20.15 4.24 -8.88
N LEU A 458 19.72 3.23 -8.11
CA LEU A 458 19.90 1.80 -8.43
C LEU A 458 18.71 1.22 -9.21
N ASP A 459 17.56 1.87 -9.17
CA ASP A 459 16.36 1.47 -9.92
C ASP A 459 16.40 2.08 -11.32
N THR A 460 17.01 1.38 -12.25
CA THR A 460 17.26 1.90 -13.61
C THR A 460 16.19 1.50 -14.64
N GLY A 461 15.36 0.50 -14.33
CA GLY A 461 14.30 0.00 -15.20
C GLY A 461 14.76 -1.11 -16.15
N LEU A 462 13.78 -1.74 -16.81
CA LEU A 462 13.96 -2.91 -17.68
C LEU A 462 13.85 -2.53 -19.16
N LEU A 463 14.89 -2.81 -19.92
CA LEU A 463 14.94 -2.73 -21.39
C LEU A 463 14.73 -4.10 -22.06
N GLY A 464 14.79 -4.13 -23.38
CA GLY A 464 14.75 -5.35 -24.16
C GLY A 464 15.88 -6.34 -23.84
N GLY A 465 15.66 -7.62 -24.13
CA GLY A 465 16.62 -8.69 -23.86
C GLY A 465 16.87 -8.98 -22.37
N GLY A 466 15.97 -8.53 -21.47
CA GLY A 466 16.15 -8.72 -20.04
C GLY A 466 17.27 -7.88 -19.43
N LEU A 467 17.67 -6.80 -20.08
CA LEU A 467 18.74 -5.89 -19.64
C LEU A 467 18.18 -4.76 -18.79
N HIS A 468 18.91 -4.36 -17.75
CA HIS A 468 18.63 -3.11 -17.05
C HIS A 468 19.15 -1.92 -17.86
N ALA A 469 18.40 -0.82 -17.81
CA ALA A 469 18.83 0.42 -18.43
C ALA A 469 20.11 0.97 -17.76
N PRO A 470 20.96 1.73 -18.48
CA PRO A 470 22.07 2.42 -17.88
C PRO A 470 21.57 3.43 -16.82
N GLY A 471 22.22 3.48 -15.67
CA GLY A 471 21.93 4.43 -14.60
C GLY A 471 22.81 5.66 -14.62
N LEU A 472 22.60 6.55 -13.65
CA LEU A 472 23.38 7.79 -13.46
C LEU A 472 24.75 7.52 -12.81
N LEU A 473 24.91 6.43 -12.05
CA LEU A 473 26.13 6.09 -11.34
C LEU A 473 27.06 5.24 -12.20
N ASP A 474 28.35 5.45 -12.02
CA ASP A 474 29.37 4.52 -12.50
C ASP A 474 29.50 3.31 -11.55
N LYS A 475 30.42 2.38 -11.89
CA LYS A 475 30.64 1.15 -11.11
C LYS A 475 31.18 1.44 -9.71
N ALA A 476 32.09 2.42 -9.55
CA ALA A 476 32.71 2.76 -8.26
C ALA A 476 31.68 3.43 -7.35
N GLN A 477 30.91 4.37 -7.88
CA GLN A 477 29.82 5.05 -7.17
C GLN A 477 28.70 4.07 -6.77
N THR A 478 28.35 3.13 -7.65
CA THR A 478 27.37 2.06 -7.36
C THR A 478 27.85 1.19 -6.22
N GLN A 479 29.12 0.77 -6.23
CA GLN A 479 29.74 0.00 -5.14
C GLN A 479 29.72 0.78 -3.83
N GLN A 480 30.05 2.05 -3.87
CA GLN A 480 30.07 2.88 -2.67
C GLN A 480 28.65 3.10 -2.12
N LEU A 481 27.66 3.34 -2.98
CA LEU A 481 26.27 3.45 -2.56
C LEU A 481 25.78 2.14 -1.91
N ALA A 482 26.15 0.98 -2.48
CA ALA A 482 25.81 -0.31 -1.88
C ALA A 482 26.38 -0.46 -0.47
N ARG A 483 27.64 -0.07 -0.24
CA ARG A 483 28.27 -0.07 1.11
C ARG A 483 27.54 0.87 2.07
N LEU A 484 27.16 2.07 1.61
CA LEU A 484 26.46 3.05 2.43
C LEU A 484 25.07 2.55 2.83
N LEU A 485 24.30 2.00 1.89
CA LEU A 485 22.95 1.44 2.16
C LEU A 485 23.00 0.23 3.11
N GLY A 486 24.03 -0.63 3.00
CA GLY A 486 24.24 -1.76 3.90
C GLY A 486 24.92 -1.40 5.24
N SER A 487 25.26 -0.12 5.46
CA SER A 487 25.90 0.32 6.70
C SER A 487 24.90 0.43 7.87
N PRO A 488 25.35 0.28 9.14
CA PRO A 488 24.46 0.48 10.29
C PRO A 488 23.87 1.89 10.41
N ALA A 489 24.41 2.87 9.69
CA ALA A 489 23.81 4.20 9.62
C ALA A 489 22.50 4.19 8.83
N MET A 490 22.40 3.39 7.78
CA MET A 490 21.23 3.29 6.91
C MET A 490 20.40 2.03 7.19
N ASP A 491 21.02 0.87 7.36
CA ASP A 491 20.32 -0.37 7.70
C ASP A 491 20.03 -0.42 9.21
N ALA A 492 18.75 -0.39 9.55
CA ALA A 492 18.28 -0.55 10.94
C ALA A 492 18.34 -1.99 11.44
N GLY A 493 18.66 -2.97 10.59
CA GLY A 493 18.51 -4.40 10.86
C GLY A 493 17.07 -4.91 10.66
N TRP A 494 16.13 -3.99 10.46
CA TRP A 494 14.74 -4.24 10.07
C TRP A 494 14.44 -3.76 8.65
N GLY A 495 15.33 -3.00 8.04
CA GLY A 495 15.21 -2.35 6.75
C GLY A 495 15.88 -0.99 6.72
N LEU A 496 15.70 -0.28 5.62
CA LEU A 496 16.41 0.95 5.30
C LEU A 496 15.74 2.18 5.93
N ARG A 497 16.51 2.96 6.70
CA ARG A 497 16.07 4.23 7.29
C ARG A 497 15.85 5.29 6.23
N GLY A 498 14.81 6.11 6.41
CA GLY A 498 14.51 7.26 5.55
C GLY A 498 15.61 8.31 5.52
N LEU A 499 16.34 8.47 6.63
CA LEU A 499 17.54 9.31 6.78
C LEU A 499 18.53 8.58 7.67
N GLY A 500 19.80 8.65 7.35
CA GLY A 500 20.87 7.97 8.09
C GLY A 500 20.91 8.38 9.56
N ALA A 501 21.17 7.41 10.45
CA ALA A 501 21.16 7.62 11.91
C ALA A 501 22.18 8.65 12.41
N LYS A 502 23.20 8.98 11.59
CA LYS A 502 24.22 10.00 11.90
C LYS A 502 23.93 11.36 11.28
N GLU A 503 22.88 11.47 10.48
CA GLU A 503 22.52 12.71 9.80
C GLU A 503 21.82 13.68 10.76
N ALA A 504 22.09 14.98 10.60
CA ALA A 504 21.38 16.00 11.35
C ALA A 504 19.87 15.96 11.04
N GLY A 505 19.04 16.02 12.07
CA GLY A 505 17.59 15.91 11.95
C GLY A 505 17.06 14.47 11.84
N HIS A 506 17.92 13.45 12.05
CA HIS A 506 17.43 12.07 12.16
C HIS A 506 16.39 11.95 13.29
N ASN A 507 15.24 11.38 12.94
CA ASN A 507 14.16 11.07 13.86
C ASN A 507 13.61 9.69 13.48
N PRO A 508 13.77 8.64 14.30
CA PRO A 508 13.34 7.29 13.95
C PRO A 508 11.85 7.17 13.65
N PHE A 509 11.01 8.10 14.12
CA PHE A 509 9.59 8.19 13.77
C PHE A 509 9.29 9.23 12.68
N GLY A 510 10.29 9.93 12.17
CA GLY A 510 10.07 10.91 11.12
C GLY A 510 9.83 10.25 9.75
N HIS A 511 8.71 10.58 9.11
CA HIS A 511 8.26 9.97 7.84
C HIS A 511 9.36 9.93 6.76
N ARG A 512 10.17 11.00 6.64
CA ARG A 512 11.30 11.08 5.69
C ARG A 512 12.66 11.24 6.39
N THR A 513 12.66 11.32 7.71
CA THR A 513 13.83 11.68 8.50
C THR A 513 14.31 10.56 9.41
N GLY A 514 13.87 9.31 9.18
CA GLY A 514 14.45 8.19 9.90
C GLY A 514 13.60 6.93 9.97
N ALA A 515 12.26 6.98 9.84
CA ALA A 515 11.44 5.77 9.80
C ALA A 515 11.90 4.82 8.68
N VAL A 516 11.82 3.51 8.92
CA VAL A 516 12.02 2.51 7.87
C VAL A 516 10.81 2.52 6.97
N ARG A 517 11.03 2.76 5.68
CA ARG A 517 9.99 2.72 4.65
C ARG A 517 10.11 1.42 3.87
N VAL A 518 9.04 0.62 3.92
CA VAL A 518 9.01 -0.72 3.32
C VAL A 518 9.27 -0.66 1.82
N HIS A 519 8.62 0.28 1.12
CA HIS A 519 8.78 0.48 -0.33
C HIS A 519 10.23 0.80 -0.73
N GLU A 520 10.87 1.77 -0.08
CA GLU A 520 12.25 2.14 -0.39
C GLU A 520 13.25 1.03 -0.05
N THR A 521 12.98 0.27 1.03
CA THR A 521 13.78 -0.91 1.36
C THR A 521 13.66 -1.98 0.27
N ALA A 522 12.47 -2.23 -0.25
CA ALA A 522 12.27 -3.21 -1.33
C ALA A 522 12.94 -2.78 -2.64
N LEU A 523 12.89 -1.49 -2.98
CA LEU A 523 13.63 -0.93 -4.11
C LEU A 523 15.14 -1.07 -3.92
N ALA A 524 15.66 -0.86 -2.68
CA ALA A 524 17.05 -1.09 -2.37
C ALA A 524 17.45 -2.56 -2.61
N VAL A 525 16.64 -3.51 -2.13
CA VAL A 525 16.88 -4.95 -2.36
C VAL A 525 16.93 -5.26 -3.85
N ALA A 526 15.97 -4.78 -4.63
CA ALA A 526 15.90 -5.02 -6.07
C ALA A 526 17.08 -4.40 -6.82
N GLY A 527 17.41 -3.13 -6.51
CA GLY A 527 18.51 -2.41 -7.16
C GLY A 527 19.89 -2.99 -6.80
N LEU A 528 20.11 -3.34 -5.53
CA LEU A 528 21.35 -3.98 -5.07
C LEU A 528 21.53 -5.37 -5.70
N ALA A 529 20.48 -6.18 -5.75
CA ALA A 529 20.52 -7.49 -6.40
C ALA A 529 20.82 -7.37 -7.90
N ALA A 530 20.17 -6.41 -8.58
CA ALA A 530 20.41 -6.13 -10.00
C ALA A 530 21.85 -5.68 -10.29
N ALA A 531 22.45 -4.93 -9.36
CA ALA A 531 23.83 -4.46 -9.44
C ALA A 531 24.87 -5.50 -8.95
N GLY A 532 24.44 -6.68 -8.43
CA GLY A 532 25.30 -7.77 -7.98
C GLY A 532 25.75 -7.69 -6.51
N TYR A 533 25.17 -6.79 -5.70
CA TYR A 533 25.47 -6.63 -4.26
C TYR A 533 24.50 -7.49 -3.43
N GLU A 534 24.59 -8.81 -3.63
CA GLU A 534 23.63 -9.78 -3.08
C GLU A 534 23.68 -9.88 -1.55
N LYS A 535 24.82 -9.60 -0.91
CA LYS A 535 24.96 -9.63 0.54
C LYS A 535 24.13 -8.52 1.20
N GLU A 536 24.27 -7.30 0.72
CA GLU A 536 23.54 -6.12 1.20
C GLU A 536 22.03 -6.27 0.91
N ALA A 537 21.68 -6.73 -0.31
CA ALA A 537 20.31 -7.04 -0.68
C ALA A 537 19.69 -8.11 0.25
N GLY A 538 20.41 -9.20 0.51
CA GLY A 538 19.97 -10.29 1.39
C GLY A 538 19.80 -9.87 2.85
N ASN A 539 20.63 -8.96 3.36
CA ASN A 539 20.49 -8.44 4.72
C ASN A 539 19.20 -7.62 4.87
N LEU A 540 18.97 -6.66 3.97
CA LEU A 540 17.75 -5.84 3.97
C LEU A 540 16.49 -6.68 3.79
N LEU A 541 16.53 -7.67 2.89
CA LEU A 541 15.44 -8.61 2.68
C LEU A 541 15.07 -9.38 3.95
N ARG A 542 16.08 -10.01 4.61
CA ARG A 542 15.85 -10.74 5.87
C ARG A 542 15.29 -9.81 6.94
N GLY A 543 15.81 -8.59 7.05
CA GLY A 543 15.29 -7.58 7.98
C GLY A 543 13.80 -7.31 7.78
N LEU A 544 13.34 -7.13 6.53
CA LEU A 544 11.91 -6.93 6.24
C LEU A 544 11.06 -8.18 6.50
N VAL A 545 11.55 -9.37 6.17
CA VAL A 545 10.82 -10.63 6.44
C VAL A 545 10.69 -10.86 7.94
N ASP A 546 11.75 -10.58 8.71
CA ASP A 546 11.71 -10.64 10.17
C ASP A 546 10.73 -9.60 10.74
N ALA A 547 10.76 -8.37 10.24
CA ALA A 547 9.81 -7.34 10.67
C ALA A 547 8.35 -7.72 10.36
N ALA A 548 8.09 -8.34 9.19
CA ALA A 548 6.74 -8.72 8.76
C ALA A 548 6.08 -9.69 9.75
N GLU A 549 6.82 -10.57 10.39
CA GLU A 549 6.30 -11.51 11.41
C GLU A 549 5.66 -10.75 12.58
N HIS A 550 6.29 -9.68 13.06
CA HIS A 550 5.76 -8.82 14.14
C HIS A 550 4.51 -8.03 13.73
N PHE A 551 4.31 -7.85 12.44
CA PHE A 551 3.12 -7.21 11.88
C PHE A 551 2.08 -8.20 11.35
N GLY A 552 2.18 -9.49 11.71
CA GLY A 552 1.26 -10.53 11.22
C GLY A 552 1.30 -10.69 9.70
N HIS A 553 2.47 -10.50 9.11
CA HIS A 553 2.79 -10.52 7.67
C HIS A 553 2.09 -9.43 6.82
N ARG A 554 1.39 -8.48 7.46
CA ARG A 554 0.83 -7.28 6.84
C ARG A 554 1.75 -6.11 7.12
N LEU A 555 2.71 -5.88 6.24
CA LEU A 555 3.67 -4.79 6.40
C LEU A 555 2.96 -3.42 6.35
N PRO A 556 3.20 -2.54 7.36
CA PRO A 556 2.72 -1.17 7.30
C PRO A 556 3.50 -0.36 6.26
N GLU A 557 3.02 0.84 5.92
CA GLU A 557 3.76 1.79 5.09
C GLU A 557 5.17 2.03 5.59
N MET A 558 5.30 2.21 6.90
CA MET A 558 6.55 2.47 7.60
C MET A 558 6.46 2.06 9.07
N PHE A 559 7.62 1.93 9.71
CA PHE A 559 7.78 1.70 11.14
C PHE A 559 9.04 2.41 11.63
N ALA A 560 9.27 2.49 12.95
CA ALA A 560 10.38 3.26 13.50
C ALA A 560 11.74 2.74 13.01
N GLY A 561 12.66 3.66 12.72
CA GLY A 561 14.02 3.36 12.29
C GLY A 561 15.01 3.11 13.43
N GLU A 562 14.52 2.61 14.55
CA GLU A 562 15.38 2.18 15.68
C GLU A 562 16.29 1.04 15.26
N GLN A 563 17.52 1.01 15.83
CA GLN A 563 18.47 -0.07 15.55
C GLN A 563 17.98 -1.37 16.18
N ARG A 564 17.94 -2.43 15.40
CA ARG A 564 17.65 -3.78 15.89
C ARG A 564 18.65 -4.20 16.97
N SER A 565 18.15 -4.69 18.07
CA SER A 565 18.92 -5.32 19.15
C SER A 565 18.40 -6.73 19.43
N ALA A 566 19.17 -7.53 20.14
CA ALA A 566 18.77 -8.89 20.47
C ALA A 566 17.45 -8.89 21.28
N GLY A 567 16.47 -9.67 20.82
CA GLY A 567 15.15 -9.78 21.46
C GLY A 567 14.22 -8.57 21.24
N SER A 568 14.63 -7.54 20.46
CA SER A 568 13.75 -6.41 20.14
C SER A 568 12.75 -6.78 19.04
N ALA A 569 11.63 -6.05 19.01
CA ALA A 569 10.67 -6.04 17.92
C ALA A 569 10.72 -4.66 17.23
N PRO A 570 10.35 -4.55 15.94
CA PRO A 570 10.23 -3.27 15.28
C PRO A 570 9.11 -2.46 15.93
N LEU A 571 9.37 -1.18 16.23
CA LEU A 571 8.37 -0.31 16.83
C LEU A 571 7.39 0.17 15.75
N PRO A 572 6.07 -0.02 15.93
CA PRO A 572 5.09 0.45 14.96
C PRO A 572 5.05 1.98 14.91
N HIS A 573 4.85 2.53 13.72
CA HIS A 573 4.69 3.98 13.55
C HIS A 573 3.24 4.39 13.79
N PRO A 574 2.97 5.39 14.65
CA PRO A 574 1.60 5.73 15.07
C PRO A 574 0.70 6.25 13.94
N ALA A 575 1.26 6.81 12.88
CA ALA A 575 0.51 7.37 11.75
C ALA A 575 0.66 6.58 10.44
N ALA A 576 1.25 5.39 10.44
CA ALA A 576 1.42 4.60 9.23
C ALA A 576 0.09 4.06 8.69
N CYS A 577 -0.08 4.08 7.37
CA CYS A 577 -1.13 3.31 6.72
C CYS A 577 -0.85 1.81 6.83
N ARG A 578 -1.89 1.04 7.11
CA ARG A 578 -1.89 -0.42 7.13
C ARG A 578 -3.29 -0.96 6.83
N PRO A 579 -3.54 -1.46 5.60
CA PRO A 579 -2.60 -1.68 4.51
C PRO A 579 -2.14 -0.39 3.82
N ALA A 580 -0.99 -0.51 3.13
CA ALA A 580 -0.50 0.48 2.18
C ALA A 580 -0.13 -0.22 0.86
N ALA A 581 -0.52 0.35 -0.27
CA ALA A 581 -0.37 -0.29 -1.58
C ALA A 581 1.09 -0.57 -1.93
N THR A 582 1.98 0.41 -1.71
CA THR A 582 3.40 0.26 -1.99
C THR A 582 4.08 -0.74 -1.05
N ALA A 583 3.64 -0.84 0.22
CA ALA A 583 4.17 -1.84 1.16
C ALA A 583 3.72 -3.25 0.79
N ALA A 584 2.45 -3.43 0.43
CA ALA A 584 1.95 -4.72 -0.05
C ALA A 584 2.61 -5.13 -1.39
N ALA A 585 2.70 -4.22 -2.35
CA ALA A 585 3.37 -4.47 -3.62
C ALA A 585 4.89 -4.76 -3.46
N SER A 586 5.52 -4.24 -2.41
CA SER A 586 6.92 -4.53 -2.08
C SER A 586 7.17 -6.01 -1.82
N ALA A 587 6.22 -6.74 -1.24
CA ALA A 587 6.37 -8.19 -1.05
C ALA A 587 6.45 -8.94 -2.40
N ILE A 588 5.70 -8.49 -3.40
CA ILE A 588 5.77 -9.05 -4.77
C ILE A 588 7.15 -8.77 -5.36
N LEU A 589 7.60 -7.51 -5.30
CA LEU A 589 8.91 -7.11 -5.81
C LEU A 589 10.05 -7.90 -5.15
N LEU A 590 10.04 -8.05 -3.81
CA LEU A 590 11.07 -8.78 -3.07
C LEU A 590 11.16 -10.23 -3.54
N LEU A 591 10.04 -10.94 -3.64
CA LEU A 591 10.02 -12.36 -4.01
C LEU A 591 10.39 -12.58 -5.48
N THR A 592 9.89 -11.73 -6.39
CA THR A 592 10.24 -11.81 -7.81
C THR A 592 11.69 -11.39 -8.10
N THR A 593 12.26 -10.50 -7.27
CA THR A 593 13.70 -10.17 -7.30
C THR A 593 14.55 -11.40 -7.00
N LEU A 594 14.17 -12.24 -6.01
CA LEU A 594 14.90 -13.47 -5.70
C LEU A 594 14.94 -14.43 -6.90
N ALA A 595 13.85 -14.48 -7.66
CA ALA A 595 13.78 -15.30 -8.87
C ALA A 595 14.45 -14.64 -10.10
N GLY A 596 14.66 -13.31 -10.03
CA GLY A 596 15.33 -12.55 -11.09
C GLY A 596 14.60 -12.58 -12.43
N ILE A 597 13.27 -12.52 -12.41
CA ILE A 597 12.42 -12.63 -13.60
C ILE A 597 12.53 -11.34 -14.42
N ARG A 598 12.97 -11.44 -15.67
CA ARG A 598 13.16 -10.32 -16.61
C ARG A 598 12.52 -10.65 -17.96
N PRO A 599 11.23 -10.37 -18.16
CA PRO A 599 10.55 -10.65 -19.41
C PRO A 599 10.86 -9.61 -20.49
N ASP A 600 10.86 -10.06 -21.72
CA ASP A 600 10.81 -9.25 -22.93
C ASP A 600 9.77 -9.87 -23.87
N THR A 601 8.50 -9.66 -23.55
CA THR A 601 7.39 -10.25 -24.30
C THR A 601 7.37 -9.85 -25.77
N PRO A 602 7.72 -8.60 -26.17
CA PRO A 602 7.83 -8.28 -27.59
C PRO A 602 8.84 -9.15 -28.36
N ALA A 603 9.91 -9.58 -27.71
CA ALA A 603 10.89 -10.53 -28.27
C ALA A 603 10.55 -12.01 -27.97
N ARG A 604 9.44 -12.27 -27.25
CA ARG A 604 9.02 -13.60 -26.78
C ARG A 604 10.09 -14.29 -25.93
N THR A 605 10.78 -13.55 -25.07
CA THR A 605 11.83 -14.08 -24.21
C THR A 605 11.59 -13.76 -22.74
N VAL A 606 12.06 -14.64 -21.86
CA VAL A 606 12.21 -14.37 -20.41
C VAL A 606 13.61 -14.78 -19.99
N THR A 607 14.35 -13.86 -19.40
CA THR A 607 15.66 -14.14 -18.80
C THR A 607 15.50 -14.27 -17.29
N LEU A 608 16.15 -15.27 -16.70
CA LEU A 608 16.21 -15.46 -15.26
C LEU A 608 17.60 -15.08 -14.74
N ARG A 609 17.66 -14.24 -13.72
CA ARG A 609 18.88 -13.84 -13.02
C ARG A 609 18.64 -13.92 -11.50
N PRO A 610 18.52 -15.14 -10.97
CA PRO A 610 18.21 -15.35 -9.56
C PRO A 610 19.32 -14.83 -8.65
N VAL A 611 18.96 -14.46 -7.41
CA VAL A 611 19.91 -14.13 -6.34
C VAL A 611 20.58 -15.42 -5.89
N ARG A 612 21.87 -15.60 -6.25
CA ARG A 612 22.61 -16.85 -6.05
C ARG A 612 22.84 -17.21 -4.59
N SER A 613 22.87 -16.21 -3.70
CA SER A 613 23.04 -16.43 -2.26
C SER A 613 21.82 -17.09 -1.60
N ALA A 614 20.68 -17.21 -2.29
CA ALA A 614 19.42 -17.78 -1.82
C ALA A 614 19.10 -17.41 -0.35
N PRO A 615 18.93 -16.13 -0.01
CA PRO A 615 18.89 -15.63 1.37
C PRO A 615 17.74 -16.17 2.22
N LEU A 616 16.71 -16.75 1.60
CA LEU A 616 15.54 -17.40 2.24
C LEU A 616 15.48 -18.91 1.95
N GLY A 617 16.58 -19.51 1.43
CA GLY A 617 16.60 -20.90 1.00
C GLY A 617 15.86 -21.10 -0.33
N GLU A 618 15.30 -22.30 -0.52
CA GLU A 618 14.48 -22.60 -1.70
C GLU A 618 13.18 -21.79 -1.68
N ILE A 619 12.79 -21.25 -2.83
CA ILE A 619 11.50 -20.60 -3.04
C ILE A 619 10.85 -21.08 -4.34
N GLY A 620 9.54 -21.30 -4.31
CA GLY A 620 8.71 -21.53 -5.49
C GLY A 620 7.64 -20.46 -5.59
N LEU A 621 7.48 -19.86 -6.76
CA LEU A 621 6.45 -18.87 -7.05
C LEU A 621 5.54 -19.39 -8.15
N THR A 622 4.25 -19.49 -7.89
CA THR A 622 3.25 -19.97 -8.84
C THR A 622 2.12 -18.96 -9.01
N GLY A 623 1.37 -19.06 -10.12
CA GLY A 623 0.27 -18.15 -10.42
C GLY A 623 0.72 -16.75 -10.80
N LEU A 624 2.00 -16.55 -11.15
CA LEU A 624 2.48 -15.34 -11.80
C LEU A 624 1.99 -15.28 -13.25
N ARG A 625 2.21 -14.15 -13.91
CA ARG A 625 1.86 -13.94 -15.31
C ARG A 625 3.00 -13.31 -16.09
N VAL A 626 3.28 -13.88 -17.26
CA VAL A 626 4.15 -13.31 -18.31
C VAL A 626 3.42 -13.48 -19.64
N ALA A 627 3.37 -12.46 -20.46
CA ALA A 627 2.63 -12.46 -21.73
C ALA A 627 1.13 -12.82 -21.56
N ASP A 628 0.51 -12.39 -20.47
CA ASP A 628 -0.86 -12.73 -20.01
C ASP A 628 -1.10 -14.26 -19.83
N ALA A 629 -0.06 -15.09 -19.88
CA ALA A 629 -0.09 -16.52 -19.63
C ALA A 629 0.41 -16.87 -18.22
N PRO A 630 -0.02 -18.02 -17.64
CA PRO A 630 0.51 -18.49 -16.38
C PRO A 630 2.03 -18.66 -16.42
N PHE A 631 2.69 -18.30 -15.32
CA PHE A 631 4.13 -18.45 -15.16
C PHE A 631 4.46 -18.92 -13.74
N ALA A 632 5.32 -19.93 -13.64
CA ALA A 632 5.81 -20.45 -12.37
C ALA A 632 7.32 -20.68 -12.41
N VAL A 633 7.98 -20.37 -11.30
CA VAL A 633 9.44 -20.48 -11.18
C VAL A 633 9.83 -21.00 -9.80
N ARG A 634 10.84 -21.85 -9.75
CA ARG A 634 11.48 -22.34 -8.53
C ARG A 634 12.94 -21.90 -8.50
N VAL A 635 13.38 -21.39 -7.38
CA VAL A 635 14.80 -21.10 -7.12
C VAL A 635 15.27 -22.04 -6.04
N SER A 636 16.28 -22.84 -6.33
CA SER A 636 16.85 -23.82 -5.41
C SER A 636 17.71 -23.14 -4.32
N ARG A 637 18.08 -23.88 -3.28
CA ARG A 637 19.03 -23.44 -2.24
C ARG A 637 20.40 -23.03 -2.79
N LEU A 638 20.73 -23.44 -3.99
CA LEU A 638 21.97 -23.08 -4.70
C LEU A 638 21.80 -21.83 -5.58
N GLY A 639 20.66 -21.16 -5.50
CA GLY A 639 20.37 -19.98 -6.31
C GLY A 639 20.23 -20.29 -7.81
N LEU A 640 19.81 -21.50 -8.17
CA LEU A 640 19.53 -21.89 -9.55
C LEU A 640 18.03 -21.80 -9.79
N ALA A 641 17.63 -21.03 -10.81
CA ALA A 641 16.23 -20.89 -11.20
C ALA A 641 15.82 -21.95 -12.22
N MET A 642 14.61 -22.50 -12.05
CA MET A 642 13.95 -23.42 -12.96
C MET A 642 12.53 -22.91 -13.23
N VAL A 643 12.16 -22.77 -14.49
CA VAL A 643 10.79 -22.47 -14.90
C VAL A 643 9.98 -23.76 -14.83
N GLU A 644 8.88 -23.74 -14.08
CA GLU A 644 7.96 -24.87 -13.91
C GLU A 644 6.73 -24.74 -14.83
N GLU A 645 6.35 -23.51 -15.20
CA GLU A 645 5.23 -23.22 -16.09
C GLU A 645 5.51 -21.93 -16.87
N ALA A 646 5.30 -21.96 -18.17
CA ALA A 646 5.38 -20.79 -19.05
C ALA A 646 4.54 -21.03 -20.32
N ALA A 647 4.27 -19.97 -21.10
CA ALA A 647 3.66 -20.11 -22.44
C ALA A 647 4.59 -20.88 -23.37
N ASP A 648 4.02 -21.75 -24.24
CA ASP A 648 4.78 -22.63 -25.15
C ASP A 648 5.67 -21.88 -26.15
N ASP A 649 5.30 -20.63 -26.47
CA ASP A 649 6.01 -19.80 -27.46
C ASP A 649 7.06 -18.87 -26.80
N LEU A 650 7.27 -19.00 -25.49
CA LEU A 650 8.19 -18.15 -24.72
C LEU A 650 9.57 -18.82 -24.64
N GLN A 651 10.60 -18.18 -25.19
CA GLN A 651 11.98 -18.64 -25.09
C GLN A 651 12.56 -18.29 -23.71
N LEU A 652 13.15 -19.28 -23.06
CA LEU A 652 13.73 -19.13 -21.73
C LEU A 652 15.25 -18.91 -21.86
N GLY A 653 15.73 -17.76 -21.39
CA GLY A 653 17.14 -17.44 -21.25
C GLY A 653 17.60 -17.58 -19.78
N VAL A 654 18.81 -18.06 -19.56
CA VAL A 654 19.41 -18.26 -18.23
C VAL A 654 20.56 -17.27 -18.02
#